data_95e0912beb6c84274063a750f6e8f996
#
_entry.id   95e0912beb6c84274063a750f6e8f996
#
_cell.length_a   1.000
_cell.length_b   1.000
_cell.length_c   1.000
_cell.angle_alpha   90.00
_cell.angle_beta   90.00
_cell.angle_gamma   90.00
#
_symmetry.space_group_name_H-M   'P 1'
#
loop_
_entity.id
_entity.type
_entity.pdbx_description
1 polymer ?
#
loop_
_entity_poly.entity_id
_entity_poly.type
_entity_poly.pdbx_seq_one_letter_code
_entity_poly.pdbx_strand_id
1 'polypeptide(L)'
;MDKHEQAKQEIKELVDKLNYYSNLYYNLDKPEISDYEYDMLNNRLKVLEAENPELILPDSPLHKVGGTARKDLKQVVHEVPLLSLQDIFDFESLYDFDKRVKENGQTNYCVETKIDGLSCALKYERGILVEGATRGNGQIGEDVTANVKTIKTIPQKLKKEIDITVRGEVFISTDDFEKMNEEREILEEPLFANARNAAAGSLRQLDPKITAKRPLNIYIFNVQKIDGIKFTSHFEELEYLAELGFNVVPFRKSCKTIEEAIDAIKEIGENRDQLTFGIDGAVVKVDDLALREKMGNTFKTPRWAIAYKYPPEQKETILKDIVCEIGRTGVITPVAILEPVRVAGSTISKTTLHNEDFIKEKGLKIGDTVIIQKQGDVIPEIISVNKDKRTGNEQDFQMPTTCPVCGAPAIREEGESATYCTGIECPAKALKTIAHFASKEAMDINGLGIKIVEQLLEKSLIQNIADIYELKLEDVSSLKKNGGKFASNLIEAINESKTKDLSNLITGFGIRHVGRKLAKTLAKRYKNIDELMKVDVEELSSKDNIGTIIAASIVEFFSEEQTIDLINKLKSNGVNMSYIEEGTSDDRFEGQTFVLTGSLEKYSRDEASAIIERLGGKTSSSVSKKTSYLLAGEDAGSKLTKARDLGIKIISENDFEEMIK
;
A
#
# COMPACT_ATOMS: atom_id res chain seq x y z
N MET A 1 26.33 -27.69 -17.94
CA MET A 1 24.89 -27.70 -18.32
C MET A 1 24.79 -27.27 -19.77
N ASP A 2 23.93 -27.95 -20.53
CA ASP A 2 23.60 -27.55 -21.90
C ASP A 2 22.95 -26.15 -21.89
N LYS A 3 23.23 -25.30 -22.90
CA LYS A 3 22.64 -23.94 -22.99
C LYS A 3 21.14 -23.96 -22.94
N HIS A 4 20.50 -24.98 -23.47
CA HIS A 4 19.06 -25.17 -23.45
C HIS A 4 18.52 -25.44 -22.04
N GLU A 5 19.21 -26.25 -21.23
CA GLU A 5 18.82 -26.53 -19.85
C GLU A 5 19.05 -25.30 -18.94
N GLN A 6 20.06 -24.48 -19.24
CA GLN A 6 20.27 -23.19 -18.56
C GLN A 6 19.14 -22.21 -18.88
N ALA A 7 18.74 -22.07 -20.14
CA ALA A 7 17.63 -21.20 -20.54
C ALA A 7 16.32 -21.63 -19.90
N LYS A 8 16.04 -22.93 -19.86
CA LYS A 8 14.85 -23.50 -19.22
C LYS A 8 14.77 -23.19 -17.73
N GLN A 9 15.89 -23.32 -17.02
CA GLN A 9 15.98 -22.98 -15.61
C GLN A 9 15.79 -21.49 -15.35
N GLU A 10 16.47 -20.64 -16.14
CA GLU A 10 16.36 -19.18 -16.04
C GLU A 10 14.94 -18.70 -16.34
N ILE A 11 14.26 -19.23 -17.37
CA ILE A 11 12.86 -18.93 -17.69
C ILE A 11 11.97 -19.26 -16.49
N LYS A 12 12.12 -20.45 -15.91
CA LYS A 12 11.31 -20.86 -14.75
C LYS A 12 11.50 -19.93 -13.56
N GLU A 13 12.75 -19.63 -13.21
CA GLU A 13 13.06 -18.72 -12.10
C GLU A 13 12.50 -17.30 -12.32
N LEU A 14 12.58 -16.79 -13.55
CA LEU A 14 12.03 -15.49 -13.90
C LEU A 14 10.50 -15.48 -13.85
N VAL A 15 9.83 -16.52 -14.34
CA VAL A 15 8.37 -16.64 -14.29
C VAL A 15 7.90 -16.69 -12.85
N ASP A 16 8.53 -17.49 -11.99
CA ASP A 16 8.19 -17.58 -10.56
C ASP A 16 8.37 -16.23 -9.85
N LYS A 17 9.52 -15.56 -10.05
CA LYS A 17 9.80 -14.24 -9.47
C LYS A 17 8.84 -13.16 -9.96
N LEU A 18 8.60 -13.08 -11.26
CA LEU A 18 7.71 -12.06 -11.84
C LEU A 18 6.26 -12.26 -11.41
N ASN A 19 5.77 -13.50 -11.32
CA ASN A 19 4.43 -13.78 -10.80
C ASN A 19 4.33 -13.38 -9.30
N TYR A 20 5.35 -13.66 -8.50
CA TYR A 20 5.42 -13.24 -7.10
C TYR A 20 5.37 -11.71 -6.97
N TYR A 21 6.25 -10.99 -7.66
CA TYR A 21 6.27 -9.52 -7.62
C TYR A 21 5.01 -8.88 -8.20
N SER A 22 4.44 -9.46 -9.28
CA SER A 22 3.16 -9.02 -9.84
C SER A 22 2.01 -9.13 -8.82
N ASN A 23 1.99 -10.21 -8.04
CA ASN A 23 1.01 -10.38 -6.98
C ASN A 23 1.17 -9.36 -5.86
N LEU A 24 2.41 -9.10 -5.42
CA LEU A 24 2.69 -8.08 -4.41
C LEU A 24 2.27 -6.68 -4.88
N TYR A 25 2.59 -6.36 -6.14
CA TYR A 25 2.34 -5.05 -6.72
C TYR A 25 0.85 -4.79 -6.98
N TYR A 26 0.19 -5.68 -7.75
CA TYR A 26 -1.18 -5.42 -8.21
C TYR A 26 -2.28 -5.83 -7.21
N ASN A 27 -2.03 -6.84 -6.38
CA ASN A 27 -3.06 -7.41 -5.50
C ASN A 27 -2.89 -7.01 -4.04
N LEU A 28 -1.65 -6.80 -3.58
CA LEU A 28 -1.35 -6.53 -2.16
C LEU A 28 -0.89 -5.09 -1.90
N ASP A 29 -0.66 -4.27 -2.94
CA ASP A 29 -0.14 -2.89 -2.86
C ASP A 29 1.15 -2.78 -2.01
N LYS A 30 2.02 -3.82 -2.07
CA LYS A 30 3.28 -3.94 -1.32
C LYS A 30 4.44 -4.31 -2.25
N PRO A 31 4.89 -3.42 -3.13
CA PRO A 31 6.02 -3.70 -4.01
C PRO A 31 7.30 -3.94 -3.18
N GLU A 32 8.04 -5.00 -3.51
CA GLU A 32 9.35 -5.31 -2.94
C GLU A 32 10.50 -4.92 -3.86
N ILE A 33 10.21 -4.69 -5.15
CA ILE A 33 11.16 -4.20 -6.14
C ILE A 33 10.59 -2.99 -6.86
N SER A 34 11.44 -2.20 -7.50
CA SER A 34 11.03 -1.05 -8.31
C SER A 34 10.32 -1.49 -9.59
N ASP A 35 9.50 -0.61 -10.17
CA ASP A 35 8.88 -0.81 -11.47
C ASP A 35 9.95 -1.07 -12.54
N TYR A 36 11.07 -0.36 -12.47
CA TYR A 36 12.19 -0.54 -13.39
C TYR A 36 12.84 -1.93 -13.28
N GLU A 37 13.10 -2.42 -12.07
CA GLU A 37 13.65 -3.77 -11.85
C GLU A 37 12.66 -4.84 -12.32
N TYR A 38 11.37 -4.67 -12.04
CA TYR A 38 10.34 -5.56 -12.55
C TYR A 38 10.32 -5.58 -14.09
N ASP A 39 10.39 -4.40 -14.71
CA ASP A 39 10.39 -4.25 -16.16
C ASP A 39 11.66 -4.85 -16.80
N MET A 40 12.83 -4.73 -16.15
CA MET A 40 14.08 -5.35 -16.60
C MET A 40 14.02 -6.88 -16.55
N LEU A 41 13.49 -7.45 -15.47
CA LEU A 41 13.26 -8.90 -15.37
C LEU A 41 12.26 -9.37 -16.43
N ASN A 42 11.20 -8.60 -16.65
CA ASN A 42 10.18 -8.87 -17.66
C ASN A 42 10.77 -8.83 -19.09
N ASN A 43 11.63 -7.86 -19.37
CA ASN A 43 12.34 -7.76 -20.66
C ASN A 43 13.33 -8.94 -20.85
N ARG A 44 14.05 -9.34 -19.79
CA ARG A 44 14.94 -10.51 -19.84
C ARG A 44 14.17 -11.79 -20.17
N LEU A 45 13.02 -12.00 -19.51
CA LEU A 45 12.14 -13.13 -19.82
C LEU A 45 11.66 -13.10 -21.26
N LYS A 46 11.28 -11.91 -21.78
CA LYS A 46 10.83 -11.72 -23.16
C LYS A 46 11.90 -12.15 -24.18
N VAL A 47 13.16 -11.78 -23.95
CA VAL A 47 14.28 -12.18 -24.82
C VAL A 47 14.44 -13.70 -24.80
N LEU A 48 14.45 -14.31 -23.61
CA LEU A 48 14.61 -15.76 -23.46
C LEU A 48 13.48 -16.56 -24.10
N GLU A 49 12.23 -16.12 -23.95
CA GLU A 49 11.07 -16.78 -24.58
C GLU A 49 11.07 -16.59 -26.11
N ALA A 50 11.57 -15.46 -26.62
CA ALA A 50 11.72 -15.24 -28.05
C ALA A 50 12.80 -16.13 -28.67
N GLU A 51 13.90 -16.37 -27.94
CA GLU A 51 14.99 -17.26 -28.37
C GLU A 51 14.63 -18.75 -28.22
N ASN A 52 13.68 -19.09 -27.33
CA ASN A 52 13.30 -20.48 -27.00
C ASN A 52 11.76 -20.62 -26.92
N PRO A 53 11.03 -20.51 -28.03
CA PRO A 53 9.54 -20.52 -28.02
C PRO A 53 8.93 -21.81 -27.44
N GLU A 54 9.64 -22.92 -27.53
CA GLU A 54 9.21 -24.23 -26.99
C GLU A 54 9.30 -24.33 -25.47
N LEU A 55 10.01 -23.38 -24.80
CA LEU A 55 10.17 -23.34 -23.34
C LEU A 55 9.18 -22.40 -22.67
N ILE A 56 8.28 -21.76 -23.40
CA ILE A 56 7.28 -20.83 -22.86
C ILE A 56 6.37 -21.57 -21.87
N LEU A 57 6.30 -21.07 -20.64
CA LEU A 57 5.46 -21.66 -19.59
C LEU A 57 4.01 -21.16 -19.68
N PRO A 58 2.99 -21.99 -19.39
CA PRO A 58 1.57 -21.61 -19.46
C PRO A 58 1.18 -20.46 -18.52
N ASP A 59 1.94 -20.26 -17.44
CA ASP A 59 1.74 -19.22 -16.43
C ASP A 59 2.67 -18.01 -16.60
N SER A 60 3.40 -17.93 -17.71
CA SER A 60 4.27 -16.78 -18.02
C SER A 60 3.51 -15.44 -17.91
N PRO A 61 4.02 -14.47 -17.14
CA PRO A 61 3.40 -13.16 -16.97
C PRO A 61 3.42 -12.31 -18.26
N LEU A 62 4.22 -12.69 -19.24
CA LEU A 62 4.23 -12.00 -20.54
C LEU A 62 2.93 -12.20 -21.32
N HIS A 63 2.17 -13.25 -21.02
CA HIS A 63 0.94 -13.62 -21.72
C HIS A 63 -0.32 -13.33 -20.89
N LYS A 64 -0.21 -12.61 -19.76
CA LYS A 64 -1.34 -12.25 -18.89
C LYS A 64 -1.31 -10.75 -18.56
N VAL A 65 -2.48 -10.12 -18.44
CA VAL A 65 -2.59 -8.78 -17.82
C VAL A 65 -2.45 -8.96 -16.31
N GLY A 66 -1.55 -8.19 -15.69
CA GLY A 66 -1.32 -8.27 -14.25
C GLY A 66 -2.53 -7.75 -13.45
N GLY A 67 -2.77 -8.35 -12.30
CA GLY A 67 -3.84 -8.00 -11.38
C GLY A 67 -5.03 -8.96 -11.41
N THR A 68 -5.69 -9.08 -10.27
CA THR A 68 -6.98 -9.78 -10.14
C THR A 68 -7.96 -8.85 -9.42
N ALA A 69 -9.22 -8.82 -9.86
CA ALA A 69 -10.24 -8.04 -9.17
C ALA A 69 -10.48 -8.58 -7.75
N ARG A 70 -10.54 -7.68 -6.76
CA ARG A 70 -10.79 -8.03 -5.35
C ARG A 70 -12.18 -8.64 -5.21
N LYS A 71 -12.29 -9.68 -4.37
CA LYS A 71 -13.55 -10.42 -4.17
C LYS A 71 -14.54 -9.70 -3.25
N ASP A 72 -14.07 -8.74 -2.46
CA ASP A 72 -14.87 -7.93 -1.53
C ASP A 72 -15.52 -6.71 -2.19
N LEU A 73 -15.16 -6.38 -3.44
CA LEU A 73 -15.82 -5.40 -4.27
C LEU A 73 -16.65 -6.09 -5.37
N LYS A 74 -17.76 -5.46 -5.75
CA LYS A 74 -18.56 -5.94 -6.88
C LYS A 74 -17.73 -5.89 -8.16
N GLN A 75 -17.80 -6.94 -8.97
CA GLN A 75 -17.07 -7.03 -10.22
C GLN A 75 -17.87 -6.48 -11.39
N VAL A 76 -17.17 -5.84 -12.32
CA VAL A 76 -17.69 -5.30 -13.58
C VAL A 76 -16.95 -5.95 -14.75
N VAL A 77 -17.67 -6.46 -15.72
CA VAL A 77 -17.11 -6.96 -16.97
C VAL A 77 -17.00 -5.79 -17.95
N HIS A 78 -15.79 -5.51 -18.44
CA HIS A 78 -15.58 -4.45 -19.42
C HIS A 78 -16.14 -4.82 -20.79
N GLU A 79 -16.96 -3.95 -21.38
CA GLU A 79 -17.46 -4.13 -22.76
C GLU A 79 -16.31 -4.11 -23.78
N VAL A 80 -15.30 -3.27 -23.53
CA VAL A 80 -14.06 -3.21 -24.30
C VAL A 80 -12.89 -3.51 -23.35
N PRO A 81 -12.05 -4.52 -23.63
CA PRO A 81 -10.94 -4.88 -22.76
C PRO A 81 -9.97 -3.72 -22.50
N LEU A 82 -9.56 -3.55 -21.26
CA LEU A 82 -8.59 -2.53 -20.84
C LEU A 82 -7.16 -3.09 -20.93
N LEU A 83 -6.59 -3.04 -22.12
CA LEU A 83 -5.26 -3.58 -22.40
C LEU A 83 -4.16 -2.80 -21.70
N SER A 84 -3.03 -3.48 -21.45
CA SER A 84 -1.75 -2.88 -21.06
C SER A 84 -1.03 -2.30 -22.26
N LEU A 85 0.10 -1.62 -22.05
CA LEU A 85 0.97 -1.16 -23.14
C LEU A 85 2.22 -2.06 -23.18
N GLN A 86 2.87 -2.09 -24.33
CA GLN A 86 4.21 -2.64 -24.47
C GLN A 86 5.21 -1.58 -24.04
N ASP A 87 6.06 -1.89 -23.06
CA ASP A 87 7.11 -0.99 -22.61
C ASP A 87 8.36 -1.16 -23.47
N ILE A 88 9.06 -0.03 -23.73
CA ILE A 88 10.39 0.08 -24.34
C ILE A 88 11.24 1.07 -23.56
N PHE A 89 12.59 0.91 -23.65
CA PHE A 89 13.56 1.69 -22.86
C PHE A 89 14.57 2.44 -23.73
N ASP A 90 14.49 2.29 -25.05
CA ASP A 90 15.40 2.89 -26.01
C ASP A 90 14.67 3.38 -27.26
N PHE A 91 15.29 4.27 -28.01
CA PHE A 91 14.72 4.82 -29.22
C PHE A 91 14.84 3.88 -30.44
N GLU A 92 15.72 2.88 -30.39
CA GLU A 92 15.84 1.88 -31.46
C GLU A 92 14.53 1.05 -31.53
N SER A 93 14.05 0.61 -30.37
CA SER A 93 12.75 -0.07 -30.26
C SER A 93 11.57 0.80 -30.75
N LEU A 94 11.68 2.13 -30.66
CA LEU A 94 10.68 3.04 -31.19
C LEU A 94 10.73 3.12 -32.72
N TYR A 95 11.91 3.08 -33.35
CA TYR A 95 12.04 2.94 -34.79
C TYR A 95 11.49 1.61 -35.30
N ASP A 96 11.67 0.52 -34.56
CA ASP A 96 11.07 -0.77 -34.88
C ASP A 96 9.54 -0.72 -34.83
N PHE A 97 8.98 0.02 -33.86
CA PHE A 97 7.55 0.28 -33.80
C PHE A 97 7.08 1.06 -35.04
N ASP A 98 7.75 2.13 -35.41
CA ASP A 98 7.44 2.95 -36.59
C ASP A 98 7.47 2.12 -37.87
N LYS A 99 8.47 1.24 -38.03
CA LYS A 99 8.58 0.32 -39.17
C LYS A 99 7.35 -0.59 -39.26
N ARG A 100 6.92 -1.20 -38.16
CA ARG A 100 5.70 -2.03 -38.12
C ARG A 100 4.44 -1.23 -38.44
N VAL A 101 4.36 0.03 -38.00
CA VAL A 101 3.23 0.92 -38.32
C VAL A 101 3.22 1.18 -39.83
N LYS A 102 4.33 1.55 -40.44
CA LYS A 102 4.49 1.86 -41.88
C LYS A 102 4.17 0.68 -42.79
N GLU A 103 4.40 -0.56 -42.36
CA GLU A 103 3.99 -1.78 -43.08
C GLU A 103 2.46 -1.88 -43.19
N ASN A 104 1.69 -1.26 -42.30
CA ASN A 104 0.24 -1.26 -42.30
C ASN A 104 -0.37 -0.01 -42.94
N GLY A 105 0.33 1.12 -42.96
CA GLY A 105 -0.10 2.39 -43.53
C GLY A 105 0.75 3.56 -43.08
N GLN A 106 0.43 4.76 -43.57
CA GLN A 106 1.02 6.01 -43.09
C GLN A 106 0.09 6.70 -42.13
N THR A 107 0.64 7.30 -41.07
CA THR A 107 -0.10 7.98 -40.03
C THR A 107 0.76 9.06 -39.37
N ASN A 108 0.10 9.95 -38.62
CA ASN A 108 0.72 10.74 -37.58
C ASN A 108 0.74 9.95 -36.27
N TYR A 109 1.52 10.42 -35.31
CA TYR A 109 1.58 9.90 -33.96
C TYR A 109 1.00 10.93 -32.98
N CYS A 110 0.33 10.45 -31.94
CA CYS A 110 0.01 11.25 -30.77
C CYS A 110 0.92 10.83 -29.62
N VAL A 111 1.69 11.78 -29.07
CA VAL A 111 2.57 11.55 -27.92
C VAL A 111 1.94 12.17 -26.68
N GLU A 112 1.83 11.39 -25.62
CA GLU A 112 1.19 11.77 -24.37
C GLU A 112 2.07 11.44 -23.17
N THR A 113 1.90 12.17 -22.03
CA THR A 113 2.51 11.76 -20.76
C THR A 113 1.92 10.43 -20.29
N LYS A 114 2.78 9.52 -19.85
CA LYS A 114 2.37 8.28 -19.17
C LYS A 114 2.24 8.56 -17.68
N ILE A 115 1.00 8.80 -17.25
CA ILE A 115 0.69 9.13 -15.86
C ILE A 115 0.87 7.89 -14.99
N ASP A 116 1.53 8.06 -13.85
CA ASP A 116 1.69 7.00 -12.86
C ASP A 116 0.54 7.00 -11.85
N GLY A 117 -0.42 6.12 -12.07
CA GLY A 117 -1.66 6.05 -11.30
C GLY A 117 -2.38 4.71 -11.41
N LEU A 118 -3.69 4.73 -11.22
CA LEU A 118 -4.57 3.57 -11.38
C LEU A 118 -5.54 3.78 -12.53
N SER A 119 -5.50 2.89 -13.51
CA SER A 119 -6.38 2.96 -14.67
C SER A 119 -7.85 2.68 -14.30
N CYS A 120 -8.74 3.56 -14.74
CA CYS A 120 -10.17 3.53 -14.48
C CYS A 120 -10.97 3.78 -15.75
N ALA A 121 -12.02 2.98 -15.98
CA ALA A 121 -13.04 3.24 -17.00
C ALA A 121 -14.24 3.96 -16.38
N LEU A 122 -14.77 4.96 -17.08
CA LEU A 122 -15.96 5.71 -16.67
C LEU A 122 -17.02 5.60 -17.77
N LYS A 123 -18.19 5.10 -17.40
CA LYS A 123 -19.34 4.97 -18.32
C LYS A 123 -20.37 6.05 -18.04
N TYR A 124 -20.78 6.72 -19.10
CA TYR A 124 -21.84 7.72 -19.08
C TYR A 124 -22.99 7.29 -19.99
N GLU A 125 -24.21 7.43 -19.48
CA GLU A 125 -25.45 7.24 -20.24
C GLU A 125 -26.22 8.55 -20.29
N ARG A 126 -26.54 9.03 -21.47
CA ARG A 126 -27.13 10.36 -21.70
C ARG A 126 -26.38 11.47 -20.98
N GLY A 127 -25.05 11.38 -20.98
CA GLY A 127 -24.17 12.33 -20.33
C GLY A 127 -24.10 12.25 -18.79
N ILE A 128 -24.74 11.28 -18.15
CA ILE A 128 -24.71 11.10 -16.69
C ILE A 128 -23.77 9.94 -16.34
N LEU A 129 -22.89 10.13 -15.35
CA LEU A 129 -21.98 9.09 -14.85
C LEU A 129 -22.78 7.97 -14.17
N VAL A 130 -22.77 6.78 -14.75
CA VAL A 130 -23.51 5.61 -14.26
C VAL A 130 -22.60 4.54 -13.67
N GLU A 131 -21.37 4.38 -14.18
CA GLU A 131 -20.44 3.35 -13.71
C GLU A 131 -19.00 3.84 -13.75
N GLY A 132 -18.21 3.45 -12.75
CA GLY A 132 -16.77 3.56 -12.72
C GLY A 132 -16.17 2.22 -12.34
N ALA A 133 -15.19 1.72 -13.12
CA ALA A 133 -14.57 0.42 -12.89
C ALA A 133 -13.04 0.50 -13.02
N THR A 134 -12.31 -0.18 -12.13
CA THR A 134 -10.86 -0.34 -12.24
C THR A 134 -10.51 -1.27 -13.40
N ARG A 135 -9.24 -1.26 -13.83
CA ARG A 135 -8.79 -2.15 -14.91
C ARG A 135 -8.94 -3.64 -14.54
N GLY A 136 -8.67 -4.01 -13.28
CA GLY A 136 -8.59 -5.40 -12.87
C GLY A 136 -7.61 -6.20 -13.74
N ASN A 137 -8.05 -7.36 -14.25
CA ASN A 137 -7.28 -8.19 -15.18
C ASN A 137 -7.44 -7.79 -16.66
N GLY A 138 -8.03 -6.63 -16.93
CA GLY A 138 -8.30 -6.12 -18.27
C GLY A 138 -9.67 -6.52 -18.84
N GLN A 139 -10.27 -7.62 -18.39
CA GLN A 139 -11.63 -8.07 -18.77
C GLN A 139 -12.64 -7.84 -17.64
N ILE A 140 -12.20 -8.02 -16.40
CA ILE A 140 -13.03 -7.87 -15.20
C ILE A 140 -12.30 -6.91 -14.26
N GLY A 141 -12.97 -5.83 -13.87
CA GLY A 141 -12.51 -4.84 -12.89
C GLY A 141 -13.38 -4.79 -11.65
N GLU A 142 -13.02 -3.96 -10.69
CA GLU A 142 -13.84 -3.67 -9.51
C GLU A 142 -14.77 -2.49 -9.77
N ASP A 143 -16.03 -2.60 -9.34
CA ASP A 143 -16.98 -1.50 -9.30
C ASP A 143 -16.56 -0.49 -8.22
N VAL A 144 -16.10 0.67 -8.67
CA VAL A 144 -15.70 1.80 -7.82
C VAL A 144 -16.58 3.03 -8.06
N THR A 145 -17.80 2.82 -8.57
CA THR A 145 -18.73 3.89 -8.96
C THR A 145 -18.99 4.89 -7.83
N ALA A 146 -19.23 4.41 -6.62
CA ALA A 146 -19.44 5.28 -5.47
C ALA A 146 -18.20 6.13 -5.13
N ASN A 147 -17.01 5.55 -5.31
CA ASN A 147 -15.73 6.19 -5.03
C ASN A 147 -15.38 7.24 -6.10
N VAL A 148 -15.50 6.92 -7.39
CA VAL A 148 -15.22 7.89 -8.48
C VAL A 148 -16.17 9.08 -8.44
N LYS A 149 -17.41 8.91 -7.96
CA LYS A 149 -18.35 10.02 -7.75
C LYS A 149 -17.89 11.03 -6.71
N THR A 150 -16.94 10.69 -5.84
CA THR A 150 -16.35 11.62 -4.86
C THR A 150 -15.20 12.44 -5.42
N ILE A 151 -14.63 12.05 -6.57
CA ILE A 151 -13.49 12.73 -7.19
C ILE A 151 -13.99 13.99 -7.89
N LYS A 152 -13.53 15.15 -7.42
CA LYS A 152 -14.01 16.48 -7.88
C LYS A 152 -13.74 16.76 -9.37
N THR A 153 -12.68 16.17 -9.91
CA THR A 153 -12.27 16.33 -11.31
C THR A 153 -13.01 15.42 -12.28
N ILE A 154 -13.89 14.55 -11.79
CA ILE A 154 -14.77 13.70 -12.62
C ILE A 154 -16.13 14.40 -12.77
N PRO A 155 -16.54 14.80 -13.98
CA PRO A 155 -17.84 15.40 -14.20
C PRO A 155 -18.96 14.36 -13.94
N GLN A 156 -19.91 14.68 -13.05
CA GLN A 156 -21.09 13.84 -12.82
C GLN A 156 -22.07 13.92 -13.98
N LYS A 157 -22.06 15.02 -14.71
CA LYS A 157 -22.84 15.27 -15.91
C LYS A 157 -21.97 15.96 -16.96
N LEU A 158 -21.96 15.41 -18.16
CA LEU A 158 -21.26 15.98 -19.33
C LEU A 158 -22.01 17.15 -19.90
N LYS A 159 -21.32 17.99 -20.68
CA LYS A 159 -21.93 19.14 -21.37
C LYS A 159 -22.87 18.77 -22.49
N LYS A 160 -22.82 17.52 -22.98
CA LYS A 160 -23.71 16.98 -24.02
C LYS A 160 -24.33 15.66 -23.51
N GLU A 161 -25.56 15.39 -23.90
CA GLU A 161 -26.26 14.13 -23.61
C GLU A 161 -25.81 13.07 -24.61
N ILE A 162 -24.86 12.25 -24.20
CA ILE A 162 -24.23 11.24 -25.04
C ILE A 162 -23.91 9.99 -24.23
N ASP A 163 -23.95 8.84 -24.88
CA ASP A 163 -23.53 7.57 -24.32
C ASP A 163 -22.07 7.33 -24.70
N ILE A 164 -21.21 7.31 -23.67
CA ILE A 164 -19.76 7.21 -23.86
C ILE A 164 -19.11 6.43 -22.71
N THR A 165 -18.15 5.60 -23.05
CA THR A 165 -17.21 5.01 -22.07
C THR A 165 -15.81 5.53 -22.37
N VAL A 166 -15.19 6.14 -21.37
CA VAL A 166 -13.83 6.69 -21.46
C VAL A 166 -12.90 5.97 -20.49
N ARG A 167 -11.60 6.05 -20.78
CA ARG A 167 -10.56 5.52 -19.92
C ARG A 167 -9.62 6.65 -19.49
N GLY A 168 -9.29 6.67 -18.20
CA GLY A 168 -8.36 7.61 -17.61
C GLY A 168 -7.44 6.96 -16.59
N GLU A 169 -6.52 7.74 -16.07
CA GLU A 169 -5.65 7.36 -14.96
C GLU A 169 -5.98 8.21 -13.74
N VAL A 170 -6.37 7.54 -12.64
CA VAL A 170 -6.60 8.17 -11.33
C VAL A 170 -5.27 8.29 -10.61
N PHE A 171 -4.95 9.47 -10.11
CA PHE A 171 -3.68 9.79 -9.49
C PHE A 171 -3.84 10.74 -8.31
N ILE A 172 -2.78 10.90 -7.53
CA ILE A 172 -2.61 11.94 -6.50
C ILE A 172 -1.48 12.85 -6.95
N SER A 173 -1.63 14.16 -6.80
CA SER A 173 -0.55 15.10 -7.12
C SER A 173 0.63 14.91 -6.17
N THR A 174 1.83 15.28 -6.61
CA THR A 174 3.07 15.16 -5.81
C THR A 174 2.92 15.93 -4.49
N ASP A 175 2.45 17.18 -4.54
CA ASP A 175 2.28 18.02 -3.35
C ASP A 175 1.24 17.45 -2.37
N ASP A 176 0.14 16.89 -2.89
CA ASP A 176 -0.89 16.29 -2.05
C ASP A 176 -0.44 14.96 -1.45
N PHE A 177 0.37 14.19 -2.17
CA PHE A 177 0.97 12.96 -1.66
C PHE A 177 1.95 13.25 -0.52
N GLU A 178 2.80 14.27 -0.65
CA GLU A 178 3.71 14.70 0.40
C GLU A 178 2.94 15.12 1.65
N LYS A 179 1.91 15.96 1.51
CA LYS A 179 1.03 16.37 2.63
C LYS A 179 0.34 15.18 3.31
N MET A 180 -0.15 14.24 2.52
CA MET A 180 -0.77 13.02 3.07
C MET A 180 0.21 12.18 3.89
N ASN A 181 1.47 12.08 3.45
CA ASN A 181 2.49 11.35 4.19
C ASN A 181 2.97 12.14 5.43
N GLU A 182 3.08 13.47 5.34
CA GLU A 182 3.34 14.32 6.52
C GLU A 182 2.24 14.15 7.59
N GLU A 183 0.96 14.16 7.19
CA GLU A 183 -0.15 13.92 8.11
C GLU A 183 -0.08 12.53 8.74
N ARG A 184 0.25 11.49 7.96
CA ARG A 184 0.42 10.12 8.45
C ARG A 184 1.63 9.99 9.38
N GLU A 185 2.72 10.68 9.08
CA GLU A 185 3.90 10.73 9.95
C GLU A 185 3.55 11.37 11.30
N ILE A 186 2.79 12.47 11.30
CA ILE A 186 2.29 13.13 12.51
C ILE A 186 1.37 12.18 13.32
N LEU A 187 0.54 11.38 12.61
CA LEU A 187 -0.38 10.42 13.21
C LEU A 187 0.27 9.06 13.48
N GLU A 188 1.55 8.88 13.12
CA GLU A 188 2.33 7.64 13.22
C GLU A 188 1.67 6.45 12.49
N GLU A 189 0.94 6.75 11.44
CA GLU A 189 0.43 5.73 10.53
C GLU A 189 1.54 5.30 9.53
N PRO A 190 1.50 4.05 9.02
CA PRO A 190 2.42 3.63 7.97
C PRO A 190 2.32 4.55 6.76
N LEU A 191 3.46 5.06 6.28
CA LEU A 191 3.49 5.95 5.12
C LEU A 191 3.05 5.20 3.86
N PHE A 192 2.45 5.94 2.94
CA PHE A 192 2.21 5.40 1.61
C PHE A 192 3.54 5.26 0.87
N ALA A 193 3.74 4.12 0.24
CA ALA A 193 4.98 3.81 -0.47
C ALA A 193 5.19 4.73 -1.69
N ASN A 194 4.16 5.03 -2.49
CA ASN A 194 4.21 5.96 -3.60
C ASN A 194 2.82 6.56 -3.89
N ALA A 195 2.78 7.60 -4.71
CA ALA A 195 1.54 8.28 -5.07
C ALA A 195 0.56 7.36 -5.82
N ARG A 196 1.08 6.43 -6.66
CA ARG A 196 0.28 5.43 -7.38
C ARG A 196 -0.42 4.48 -6.41
N ASN A 197 0.31 3.87 -5.45
CA ASN A 197 -0.27 2.96 -4.47
C ASN A 197 -1.22 3.68 -3.53
N ALA A 198 -0.92 4.93 -3.16
CA ALA A 198 -1.82 5.78 -2.40
C ALA A 198 -3.14 6.05 -3.16
N ALA A 199 -3.07 6.32 -4.47
CA ALA A 199 -4.24 6.51 -5.33
C ALA A 199 -5.03 5.20 -5.47
N ALA A 200 -4.35 4.08 -5.76
CA ALA A 200 -4.97 2.76 -5.91
C ALA A 200 -5.68 2.31 -4.63
N GLY A 201 -5.01 2.39 -3.48
CA GLY A 201 -5.58 2.06 -2.18
C GLY A 201 -6.72 2.98 -1.78
N SER A 202 -6.67 4.27 -2.15
CA SER A 202 -7.73 5.25 -1.87
C SER A 202 -8.96 5.03 -2.76
N LEU A 203 -8.78 4.67 -4.03
CA LEU A 203 -9.90 4.42 -4.95
C LEU A 203 -10.63 3.11 -4.63
N ARG A 204 -9.93 2.10 -4.10
CA ARG A 204 -10.48 0.78 -3.76
C ARG A 204 -10.98 0.65 -2.32
N GLN A 205 -11.34 1.77 -1.67
CA GLN A 205 -11.96 1.76 -0.33
C GLN A 205 -13.40 1.23 -0.39
N LEU A 206 -13.80 0.46 0.63
CA LEU A 206 -15.19 -0.01 0.77
C LEU A 206 -16.14 1.13 1.14
N ASP A 207 -15.67 2.09 1.96
CA ASP A 207 -16.42 3.29 2.33
C ASP A 207 -16.01 4.49 1.45
N PRO A 208 -16.92 5.00 0.59
CA PRO A 208 -16.66 6.17 -0.24
C PRO A 208 -16.31 7.44 0.55
N LYS A 209 -16.70 7.52 1.83
CA LYS A 209 -16.36 8.67 2.69
C LYS A 209 -14.85 8.76 2.95
N ILE A 210 -14.15 7.63 2.95
CA ILE A 210 -12.68 7.60 3.06
C ILE A 210 -12.08 8.14 1.76
N THR A 211 -12.56 7.67 0.61
CA THR A 211 -12.13 8.16 -0.71
C THR A 211 -12.38 9.66 -0.87
N ALA A 212 -13.52 10.17 -0.40
CA ALA A 212 -13.87 11.59 -0.47
C ALA A 212 -12.90 12.53 0.28
N LYS A 213 -12.17 12.00 1.28
CA LYS A 213 -11.14 12.75 2.04
C LYS A 213 -9.77 12.72 1.34
N ARG A 214 -9.61 11.92 0.29
CA ARG A 214 -8.35 11.78 -0.46
C ARG A 214 -8.35 12.73 -1.65
N PRO A 215 -7.24 13.42 -1.94
CA PRO A 215 -7.13 14.38 -3.04
C PRO A 215 -6.89 13.67 -4.38
N LEU A 216 -7.81 12.77 -4.75
CA LEU A 216 -7.76 12.05 -6.02
C LEU A 216 -8.11 12.95 -7.19
N ASN A 217 -7.39 12.76 -8.28
CA ASN A 217 -7.60 13.40 -9.57
C ASN A 217 -7.65 12.35 -10.69
N ILE A 218 -8.12 12.74 -11.88
CA ILE A 218 -8.11 11.90 -13.08
C ILE A 218 -7.72 12.70 -14.29
N TYR A 219 -6.94 12.08 -15.19
CA TYR A 219 -6.82 12.52 -16.58
C TYR A 219 -7.34 11.45 -17.52
N ILE A 220 -8.19 11.85 -18.45
CA ILE A 220 -8.75 10.97 -19.49
C ILE A 220 -7.78 10.97 -20.68
N PHE A 221 -7.51 9.77 -21.23
CA PHE A 221 -6.57 9.59 -22.33
C PHE A 221 -7.09 8.69 -23.46
N ASN A 222 -8.31 8.18 -23.36
CA ASN A 222 -8.87 7.32 -24.42
C ASN A 222 -10.40 7.25 -24.38
N VAL A 223 -11.04 7.22 -25.56
CA VAL A 223 -12.41 6.78 -25.73
C VAL A 223 -12.40 5.26 -25.89
N GLN A 224 -13.16 4.53 -25.07
CA GLN A 224 -13.34 3.08 -25.20
C GLN A 224 -14.51 2.74 -26.12
N LYS A 225 -15.60 3.51 -25.97
CA LYS A 225 -16.82 3.36 -26.76
C LYS A 225 -17.56 4.70 -26.79
N ILE A 226 -18.11 5.05 -27.93
CA ILE A 226 -18.99 6.20 -28.11
C ILE A 226 -20.05 5.86 -29.14
N ASP A 227 -21.28 6.25 -28.87
CA ASP A 227 -22.39 6.00 -29.78
C ASP A 227 -22.68 7.21 -30.66
N GLY A 228 -22.92 6.97 -31.97
CA GLY A 228 -23.36 7.99 -32.91
C GLY A 228 -22.30 8.96 -33.44
N ILE A 229 -21.07 8.89 -32.96
CA ILE A 229 -19.94 9.75 -33.39
C ILE A 229 -18.80 8.87 -33.92
N LYS A 230 -18.19 9.27 -35.02
CA LYS A 230 -17.00 8.63 -35.57
C LYS A 230 -15.90 9.67 -35.68
N PHE A 231 -14.74 9.36 -35.11
CA PHE A 231 -13.53 10.13 -35.24
C PHE A 231 -12.60 9.48 -36.25
N THR A 232 -11.73 10.27 -36.85
CA THR A 232 -10.67 9.79 -37.74
C THR A 232 -9.31 9.79 -37.04
N SER A 233 -9.13 10.66 -36.05
CA SER A 233 -7.90 10.91 -35.35
C SER A 233 -8.09 10.79 -33.84
N HIS A 234 -7.12 10.21 -33.16
CA HIS A 234 -7.09 10.15 -31.69
C HIS A 234 -6.94 11.52 -31.05
N PHE A 235 -6.17 12.41 -31.69
CA PHE A 235 -6.03 13.76 -31.21
C PHE A 235 -7.36 14.49 -31.21
N GLU A 236 -8.18 14.31 -32.26
CA GLU A 236 -9.55 14.82 -32.35
C GLU A 236 -10.45 14.24 -31.23
N GLU A 237 -10.32 12.94 -30.91
CA GLU A 237 -11.04 12.34 -29.77
C GLU A 237 -10.72 13.06 -28.46
N LEU A 238 -9.43 13.33 -28.20
CA LEU A 238 -9.00 14.00 -26.97
C LEU A 238 -9.51 15.45 -26.88
N GLU A 239 -9.56 16.17 -28.00
CA GLU A 239 -10.13 17.52 -28.03
C GLU A 239 -11.64 17.49 -27.76
N TYR A 240 -12.35 16.54 -28.36
CA TYR A 240 -13.77 16.36 -28.10
C TYR A 240 -14.07 16.00 -26.63
N LEU A 241 -13.24 15.16 -26.00
CA LEU A 241 -13.37 14.86 -24.58
C LEU A 241 -13.21 16.13 -23.71
N ALA A 242 -12.29 17.01 -24.05
CA ALA A 242 -12.12 18.30 -23.35
C ALA A 242 -13.35 19.20 -23.52
N GLU A 243 -13.97 19.22 -24.72
CA GLU A 243 -15.24 19.94 -24.97
C GLU A 243 -16.38 19.39 -24.12
N LEU A 244 -16.45 18.07 -23.91
CA LEU A 244 -17.45 17.42 -23.06
C LEU A 244 -17.28 17.77 -21.57
N GLY A 245 -16.13 18.31 -21.17
CA GLY A 245 -15.81 18.72 -19.80
C GLY A 245 -14.92 17.75 -19.02
N PHE A 246 -14.29 16.81 -19.69
CA PHE A 246 -13.30 15.94 -19.06
C PHE A 246 -11.96 16.66 -18.88
N ASN A 247 -11.25 16.34 -17.80
CA ASN A 247 -9.83 16.61 -17.69
C ASN A 247 -9.07 15.61 -18.57
N VAL A 248 -8.55 16.09 -19.69
CA VAL A 248 -7.77 15.28 -20.62
C VAL A 248 -6.29 15.40 -20.28
N VAL A 249 -5.51 14.36 -20.59
CA VAL A 249 -4.05 14.37 -20.43
C VAL A 249 -3.44 15.70 -20.89
N PRO A 250 -2.70 16.41 -20.01
CA PRO A 250 -2.33 17.80 -20.25
C PRO A 250 -1.30 17.96 -21.38
N PHE A 251 -0.29 17.07 -21.42
CA PHE A 251 0.65 17.04 -22.53
C PHE A 251 0.17 16.00 -23.55
N ARG A 252 -0.20 16.52 -24.73
CA ARG A 252 -0.52 15.74 -25.92
C ARG A 252 -0.02 16.48 -27.14
N LYS A 253 0.77 15.82 -27.97
CA LYS A 253 1.40 16.42 -29.14
C LYS A 253 1.17 15.55 -30.38
N SER A 254 0.64 16.15 -31.43
CA SER A 254 0.54 15.49 -32.74
C SER A 254 1.90 15.60 -33.43
N CYS A 255 2.45 14.47 -33.86
CA CYS A 255 3.75 14.31 -34.48
C CYS A 255 3.58 13.64 -35.86
N LYS A 256 4.16 14.22 -36.88
CA LYS A 256 4.06 13.69 -38.26
C LYS A 256 5.03 12.56 -38.54
N THR A 257 6.13 12.53 -37.82
CA THR A 257 7.20 11.54 -37.95
C THR A 257 7.58 10.96 -36.60
N ILE A 258 8.32 9.85 -36.63
CA ILE A 258 8.81 9.24 -35.41
C ILE A 258 9.89 10.09 -34.73
N GLU A 259 10.66 10.86 -35.52
CA GLU A 259 11.66 11.81 -35.00
C GLU A 259 10.98 12.93 -34.18
N GLU A 260 9.86 13.50 -34.68
CA GLU A 260 9.06 14.46 -33.94
C GLU A 260 8.47 13.82 -32.64
N ALA A 261 8.12 12.54 -32.69
CA ALA A 261 7.66 11.81 -31.51
C ALA A 261 8.79 11.61 -30.48
N ILE A 262 10.02 11.31 -30.94
CA ILE A 262 11.21 11.23 -30.09
C ILE A 262 11.50 12.58 -29.44
N ASP A 263 11.39 13.69 -30.18
CA ASP A 263 11.61 15.03 -29.63
C ASP A 263 10.53 15.38 -28.60
N ALA A 264 9.27 14.98 -28.82
CA ALA A 264 8.21 15.14 -27.84
C ALA A 264 8.45 14.30 -26.56
N ILE A 265 8.98 13.09 -26.70
CA ILE A 265 9.37 12.25 -25.55
C ILE A 265 10.49 12.93 -24.74
N LYS A 266 11.51 13.49 -25.42
CA LYS A 266 12.58 14.24 -24.73
C LYS A 266 12.05 15.45 -24.02
N GLU A 267 11.17 16.23 -24.68
CA GLU A 267 10.50 17.40 -24.10
C GLU A 267 9.73 17.04 -22.80
N ILE A 268 9.00 15.93 -22.78
CA ILE A 268 8.32 15.42 -21.57
C ILE A 268 9.36 15.11 -20.48
N GLY A 269 10.46 14.41 -20.84
CA GLY A 269 11.52 14.04 -19.91
C GLY A 269 12.22 15.23 -19.27
N GLU A 270 12.54 16.27 -20.05
CA GLU A 270 13.19 17.51 -19.60
C GLU A 270 12.29 18.33 -18.67
N ASN A 271 10.98 18.28 -18.87
CA ASN A 271 10.00 19.01 -18.06
C ASN A 271 9.35 18.15 -16.95
N ARG A 272 9.83 16.93 -16.72
CA ARG A 272 9.26 16.00 -15.74
C ARG A 272 9.14 16.61 -14.34
N ASP A 273 10.16 17.32 -13.90
CA ASP A 273 10.22 17.96 -12.57
C ASP A 273 9.25 19.13 -12.38
N GLN A 274 8.67 19.66 -13.46
CA GLN A 274 7.70 20.74 -13.44
C GLN A 274 6.26 20.24 -13.39
N LEU A 275 6.05 18.92 -13.59
CA LEU A 275 4.72 18.33 -13.52
C LEU A 275 4.26 18.23 -12.06
N THR A 276 2.98 18.48 -11.86
CA THR A 276 2.33 18.34 -10.54
C THR A 276 1.91 16.91 -10.22
N PHE A 277 2.25 15.95 -11.06
CA PHE A 277 1.92 14.53 -10.94
C PHE A 277 3.05 13.65 -11.45
N GLY A 278 3.14 12.43 -10.93
CA GLY A 278 4.16 11.46 -11.34
C GLY A 278 3.91 10.92 -12.74
N ILE A 279 4.99 10.75 -13.50
CA ILE A 279 5.00 10.06 -14.79
C ILE A 279 6.12 9.02 -14.80
N ASP A 280 5.85 7.85 -15.35
CA ASP A 280 6.85 6.78 -15.53
C ASP A 280 7.32 6.66 -16.98
N GLY A 281 6.81 7.52 -17.87
CA GLY A 281 7.16 7.46 -19.29
C GLY A 281 6.38 8.43 -20.16
N ALA A 282 6.41 8.13 -21.45
CA ALA A 282 5.58 8.73 -22.49
C ALA A 282 4.89 7.63 -23.30
N VAL A 283 3.70 7.89 -23.81
CA VAL A 283 2.96 6.95 -24.67
C VAL A 283 2.93 7.49 -26.08
N VAL A 284 3.38 6.68 -27.05
CA VAL A 284 3.27 6.99 -28.47
C VAL A 284 2.14 6.14 -29.05
N LYS A 285 1.18 6.79 -29.65
CA LYS A 285 -0.01 6.17 -30.23
C LYS A 285 -0.11 6.52 -31.72
N VAL A 286 -0.47 5.56 -32.55
CA VAL A 286 -0.92 5.81 -33.94
C VAL A 286 -2.13 6.72 -33.88
N ASP A 287 -2.14 7.84 -34.61
CA ASP A 287 -3.22 8.82 -34.55
C ASP A 287 -4.46 8.38 -35.35
N ASP A 288 -4.26 7.77 -36.52
CA ASP A 288 -5.33 7.28 -37.41
C ASP A 288 -6.06 6.08 -36.78
N LEU A 289 -7.36 6.26 -36.48
CA LEU A 289 -8.17 5.24 -35.81
C LEU A 289 -8.50 4.05 -36.72
N ALA A 290 -8.67 4.25 -38.04
CA ALA A 290 -8.90 3.15 -38.97
C ALA A 290 -7.63 2.28 -39.10
N LEU A 291 -6.45 2.88 -39.05
CA LEU A 291 -5.19 2.16 -39.02
C LEU A 291 -5.03 1.36 -37.71
N ARG A 292 -5.49 1.88 -36.56
CA ARG A 292 -5.49 1.13 -35.30
C ARG A 292 -6.33 -0.15 -35.38
N GLU A 293 -7.52 -0.07 -35.99
CA GLU A 293 -8.38 -1.24 -36.20
C GLU A 293 -7.68 -2.29 -37.08
N LYS A 294 -7.02 -1.85 -38.14
CA LYS A 294 -6.25 -2.72 -39.03
C LYS A 294 -5.07 -3.41 -38.35
N MET A 295 -4.32 -2.68 -37.51
CA MET A 295 -3.19 -3.22 -36.75
C MET A 295 -3.63 -4.19 -35.66
N GLY A 296 -4.80 -3.95 -35.08
CA GLY A 296 -5.39 -4.78 -34.04
C GLY A 296 -4.59 -4.81 -32.74
N ASN A 297 -4.88 -5.83 -31.95
CA ASN A 297 -4.31 -6.02 -30.61
C ASN A 297 -3.68 -7.41 -30.48
N THR A 298 -2.73 -7.54 -29.57
CA THR A 298 -2.36 -8.84 -28.99
C THR A 298 -3.34 -9.18 -27.85
N PHE A 299 -3.18 -10.31 -27.23
CA PHE A 299 -3.97 -10.66 -26.04
C PHE A 299 -3.80 -9.65 -24.90
N LYS A 300 -2.64 -9.03 -24.75
CA LYS A 300 -2.26 -8.18 -23.61
C LYS A 300 -2.13 -6.69 -23.99
N THR A 301 -1.65 -6.39 -25.20
CA THR A 301 -1.29 -5.03 -25.61
C THR A 301 -1.81 -4.67 -27.00
N PRO A 302 -2.14 -3.39 -27.25
CA PRO A 302 -2.41 -2.91 -28.60
C PRO A 302 -1.13 -2.92 -29.43
N ARG A 303 -1.25 -3.16 -30.75
CA ARG A 303 -0.12 -3.08 -31.70
C ARG A 303 0.13 -1.65 -32.17
N TRP A 304 -0.82 -0.75 -31.95
CA TRP A 304 -0.84 0.64 -32.39
C TRP A 304 -0.40 1.65 -31.32
N ALA A 305 0.02 1.18 -30.15
CA ALA A 305 0.54 2.03 -29.07
C ALA A 305 1.73 1.37 -28.36
N ILE A 306 2.65 2.20 -27.89
CA ILE A 306 3.85 1.77 -27.18
C ILE A 306 4.18 2.78 -26.09
N ALA A 307 4.71 2.32 -24.97
CA ALA A 307 5.13 3.16 -23.85
C ALA A 307 6.65 3.21 -23.76
N TYR A 308 7.21 4.41 -23.92
CA TYR A 308 8.61 4.67 -23.65
C TYR A 308 8.79 4.96 -22.15
N LYS A 309 9.61 4.18 -21.47
CA LYS A 309 9.92 4.31 -20.03
C LYS A 309 11.20 5.10 -19.86
N TYR A 310 11.16 6.15 -19.03
CA TYR A 310 12.38 6.87 -18.69
C TYR A 310 13.24 6.02 -17.75
N PRO A 311 14.58 6.12 -17.87
CA PRO A 311 15.45 5.58 -16.83
C PRO A 311 15.16 6.28 -15.50
N PRO A 312 15.35 5.58 -14.37
CA PRO A 312 15.25 6.18 -13.06
C PRO A 312 16.14 7.43 -12.95
N GLU A 313 15.60 8.48 -12.34
CA GLU A 313 16.37 9.70 -12.13
C GLU A 313 17.50 9.44 -11.14
N GLN A 314 18.72 9.68 -11.58
CA GLN A 314 19.93 9.59 -10.77
C GLN A 314 20.55 10.96 -10.62
N LYS A 315 20.96 11.31 -9.41
CA LYS A 315 21.68 12.55 -9.11
C LYS A 315 22.90 12.27 -8.28
N GLU A 316 23.91 13.09 -8.47
CA GLU A 316 25.09 13.10 -7.61
C GLU A 316 24.85 14.00 -6.40
N THR A 317 25.32 13.53 -5.24
CA THR A 317 25.37 14.32 -4.00
C THR A 317 26.56 13.92 -3.18
N ILE A 318 26.87 14.68 -2.12
CA ILE A 318 28.00 14.42 -1.22
C ILE A 318 27.49 13.68 0.02
N LEU A 319 28.14 12.57 0.35
CA LEU A 319 27.96 11.85 1.61
C LEU A 319 28.71 12.60 2.71
N LYS A 320 27.99 13.45 3.45
CA LYS A 320 28.55 14.31 4.49
C LYS A 320 28.99 13.56 5.73
N ASP A 321 28.19 12.58 6.14
CA ASP A 321 28.41 11.81 7.37
C ASP A 321 27.62 10.50 7.32
N ILE A 322 27.97 9.56 8.21
CA ILE A 322 27.21 8.34 8.46
C ILE A 322 26.92 8.28 9.97
N VAL A 323 25.65 8.38 10.32
CA VAL A 323 25.17 8.28 11.70
C VAL A 323 24.55 6.92 11.96
N CYS A 324 24.63 6.43 13.20
CA CYS A 324 24.04 5.15 13.58
C CYS A 324 22.74 5.38 14.37
N GLU A 325 21.63 4.91 13.83
CA GLU A 325 20.32 4.92 14.49
C GLU A 325 20.03 3.57 15.14
N ILE A 326 19.37 3.59 16.30
CA ILE A 326 19.04 2.38 17.06
C ILE A 326 17.57 2.03 16.81
N GLY A 327 17.34 0.81 16.30
CA GLY A 327 16.00 0.25 16.14
C GLY A 327 15.41 -0.26 17.47
N ARG A 328 14.11 -0.55 17.47
CA ARG A 328 13.38 -1.11 18.61
C ARG A 328 14.01 -2.40 19.16
N THR A 329 14.44 -3.28 18.30
CA THR A 329 15.11 -4.54 18.65
C THR A 329 16.58 -4.37 19.03
N GLY A 330 17.08 -3.12 19.07
CA GLY A 330 18.47 -2.82 19.32
C GLY A 330 19.39 -2.87 18.09
N VAL A 331 18.87 -3.14 16.91
CA VAL A 331 19.64 -3.08 15.66
C VAL A 331 20.22 -1.68 15.48
N ILE A 332 21.53 -1.61 15.25
CA ILE A 332 22.25 -0.38 14.93
C ILE A 332 22.31 -0.25 13.42
N THR A 333 21.54 0.68 12.88
CA THR A 333 21.44 0.88 11.43
C THR A 333 22.23 2.12 11.03
N PRO A 334 23.24 2.01 10.13
CA PRO A 334 23.93 3.16 9.59
C PRO A 334 23.01 3.91 8.61
N VAL A 335 22.99 5.23 8.72
CA VAL A 335 22.19 6.16 7.92
C VAL A 335 23.12 7.20 7.32
N ALA A 336 23.12 7.33 6.00
CA ALA A 336 23.87 8.37 5.29
C ALA A 336 23.21 9.73 5.48
N ILE A 337 24.00 10.72 5.85
CA ILE A 337 23.63 12.15 5.82
C ILE A 337 24.21 12.74 4.54
N LEU A 338 23.33 13.25 3.69
CA LEU A 338 23.68 13.73 2.37
C LEU A 338 23.60 15.25 2.28
N GLU A 339 24.36 15.85 1.37
CA GLU A 339 24.02 17.19 0.90
C GLU A 339 22.63 17.11 0.27
N PRO A 340 21.67 17.99 0.68
CA PRO A 340 20.32 17.92 0.14
C PRO A 340 20.29 17.99 -1.39
N VAL A 341 19.68 17.02 -2.02
CA VAL A 341 19.58 16.90 -3.49
C VAL A 341 18.14 16.57 -3.88
N ARG A 342 17.63 17.20 -4.93
CA ARG A 342 16.28 16.93 -5.43
C ARG A 342 16.34 15.79 -6.45
N VAL A 343 15.57 14.72 -6.17
CA VAL A 343 15.45 13.52 -7.02
C VAL A 343 13.98 13.13 -7.10
N ALA A 344 13.48 12.99 -8.32
CA ALA A 344 12.09 12.59 -8.57
C ALA A 344 11.09 13.35 -7.68
N GLY A 345 11.16 14.69 -7.73
CA GLY A 345 10.22 15.61 -7.08
C GLY A 345 10.44 15.87 -5.59
N SER A 346 11.24 15.09 -4.85
CA SER A 346 11.49 15.33 -3.41
C SER A 346 12.95 15.63 -3.09
N THR A 347 13.19 16.34 -1.99
CA THR A 347 14.54 16.64 -1.50
C THR A 347 15.00 15.54 -0.55
N ILE A 348 16.11 14.89 -0.90
CA ILE A 348 16.74 13.81 -0.13
C ILE A 348 17.93 14.38 0.62
N SER A 349 17.93 14.23 1.95
CA SER A 349 19.05 14.60 2.84
C SER A 349 19.54 13.43 3.68
N LYS A 350 18.80 12.32 3.70
CA LYS A 350 19.14 11.10 4.44
C LYS A 350 18.73 9.86 3.66
N THR A 351 19.50 8.78 3.80
CA THR A 351 19.11 7.45 3.31
C THR A 351 19.72 6.34 4.15
N THR A 352 19.01 5.20 4.26
CA THR A 352 19.55 4.04 4.97
C THR A 352 20.73 3.43 4.21
N LEU A 353 21.72 2.95 4.98
CA LEU A 353 22.82 2.13 4.46
C LEU A 353 22.69 0.67 4.90
N HIS A 354 21.52 0.28 5.39
CA HIS A 354 21.13 -1.06 5.80
C HIS A 354 22.06 -1.65 6.90
N ASN A 355 23.32 -1.95 6.57
CA ASN A 355 24.32 -2.56 7.48
C ASN A 355 25.75 -2.24 7.03
N GLU A 356 26.72 -2.71 7.79
CA GLU A 356 28.14 -2.51 7.49
C GLU A 356 28.58 -3.17 6.16
N ASP A 357 28.01 -4.32 5.83
CA ASP A 357 28.37 -5.07 4.61
C ASP A 357 27.98 -4.29 3.36
N PHE A 358 26.83 -3.63 3.36
CA PHE A 358 26.40 -2.75 2.27
C PHE A 358 27.40 -1.59 2.05
N ILE A 359 27.90 -0.97 3.14
CA ILE A 359 28.89 0.10 3.07
C ILE A 359 30.19 -0.41 2.44
N LYS A 360 30.66 -1.59 2.88
CA LYS A 360 31.87 -2.24 2.36
C LYS A 360 31.72 -2.66 0.90
N GLU A 361 30.60 -3.26 0.53
CA GLU A 361 30.29 -3.70 -0.85
C GLU A 361 30.28 -2.52 -1.82
N LYS A 362 29.60 -1.44 -1.47
CA LYS A 362 29.58 -0.20 -2.26
C LYS A 362 30.90 0.58 -2.20
N GLY A 363 31.76 0.28 -1.22
CA GLY A 363 33.02 0.97 -0.99
C GLY A 363 32.83 2.45 -0.61
N LEU A 364 31.80 2.73 0.19
CA LEU A 364 31.41 4.08 0.61
C LEU A 364 32.37 4.64 1.66
N LYS A 365 32.72 5.92 1.51
CA LYS A 365 33.49 6.70 2.47
C LYS A 365 32.80 8.04 2.73
N ILE A 366 32.89 8.54 3.95
CA ILE A 366 32.43 9.88 4.29
C ILE A 366 33.24 10.90 3.47
N GLY A 367 32.57 11.81 2.81
CA GLY A 367 33.15 12.76 1.85
C GLY A 367 33.02 12.33 0.38
N ASP A 368 32.58 11.10 0.10
CA ASP A 368 32.38 10.63 -1.28
C ASP A 368 31.28 11.43 -2.01
N THR A 369 31.50 11.63 -3.30
CA THR A 369 30.41 11.94 -4.23
C THR A 369 29.70 10.63 -4.57
N VAL A 370 28.43 10.53 -4.19
CA VAL A 370 27.60 9.33 -4.39
C VAL A 370 26.51 9.58 -5.41
N ILE A 371 26.13 8.54 -6.14
CA ILE A 371 24.98 8.55 -7.04
C ILE A 371 23.79 8.01 -6.27
N ILE A 372 22.76 8.83 -6.16
CA ILE A 372 21.52 8.51 -5.46
C ILE A 372 20.38 8.39 -6.46
N GLN A 373 19.48 7.47 -6.19
CA GLN A 373 18.26 7.22 -6.94
C GLN A 373 17.15 6.91 -5.93
N LYS A 374 15.90 7.06 -6.33
CA LYS A 374 14.77 6.50 -5.58
C LYS A 374 14.43 5.13 -6.13
N GLN A 375 14.48 4.12 -5.29
CA GLN A 375 13.98 2.80 -5.61
C GLN A 375 12.44 2.83 -5.61
N GLY A 376 11.83 2.44 -6.75
CA GLY A 376 10.38 2.50 -6.93
C GLY A 376 9.79 3.92 -6.84
N ASP A 377 10.58 4.95 -7.19
CA ASP A 377 10.27 6.39 -7.04
C ASP A 377 9.97 6.81 -5.59
N VAL A 378 10.33 6.00 -4.59
CA VAL A 378 9.96 6.17 -3.18
C VAL A 378 11.15 6.24 -2.26
N ILE A 379 11.88 5.12 -2.14
CA ILE A 379 12.93 4.94 -1.13
C ILE A 379 14.26 5.42 -1.71
N PRO A 380 14.88 6.45 -1.12
CA PRO A 380 16.21 6.85 -1.52
C PRO A 380 17.23 5.73 -1.27
N GLU A 381 18.10 5.49 -2.23
CA GLU A 381 19.20 4.52 -2.12
C GLU A 381 20.45 5.06 -2.79
N ILE A 382 21.61 4.78 -2.22
CA ILE A 382 22.90 5.03 -2.84
C ILE A 382 23.22 3.87 -3.78
N ILE A 383 23.27 4.15 -5.08
CA ILE A 383 23.52 3.15 -6.11
C ILE A 383 25.03 2.85 -6.23
N SER A 384 25.85 3.91 -6.27
CA SER A 384 27.28 3.79 -6.43
C SER A 384 28.04 5.03 -5.96
N VAL A 385 29.36 4.90 -5.91
CA VAL A 385 30.30 5.98 -5.61
C VAL A 385 30.97 6.45 -6.90
N ASN A 386 31.02 7.75 -7.12
CA ASN A 386 31.86 8.34 -8.17
C ASN A 386 33.31 8.46 -7.68
N LYS A 387 34.08 7.36 -7.87
CA LYS A 387 35.46 7.27 -7.38
C LYS A 387 36.41 8.27 -8.06
N ASP A 388 36.09 8.73 -9.28
CA ASP A 388 36.91 9.69 -10.02
C ASP A 388 36.87 11.09 -9.37
N LYS A 389 35.88 11.37 -8.53
CA LYS A 389 35.75 12.63 -7.78
C LYS A 389 36.40 12.59 -6.40
N ARG A 390 37.04 11.48 -6.01
CA ARG A 390 37.74 11.40 -4.73
C ARG A 390 38.92 12.34 -4.71
N THR A 391 39.08 13.05 -3.61
CA THR A 391 40.15 14.02 -3.35
C THR A 391 41.31 13.45 -2.51
N GLY A 392 41.09 12.26 -1.92
CA GLY A 392 42.01 11.62 -0.96
C GLY A 392 41.78 12.02 0.50
N ASN A 393 40.76 12.85 0.76
CA ASN A 393 40.36 13.27 2.11
C ASN A 393 39.19 12.46 2.67
N GLU A 394 38.66 11.52 1.89
CA GLU A 394 37.52 10.68 2.28
C GLU A 394 37.89 9.75 3.43
N GLN A 395 36.97 9.63 4.41
CA GLN A 395 37.20 8.85 5.62
C GLN A 395 36.43 7.52 5.57
N ASP A 396 37.11 6.44 5.95
CA ASP A 396 36.47 5.14 6.13
C ASP A 396 35.50 5.16 7.30
N PHE A 397 34.27 4.69 7.09
CA PHE A 397 33.32 4.49 8.19
C PHE A 397 33.62 3.16 8.89
N GLN A 398 33.52 3.17 10.21
CA GLN A 398 33.60 1.97 11.03
C GLN A 398 32.36 1.87 11.89
N MET A 399 31.73 0.71 11.91
CA MET A 399 30.62 0.46 12.82
C MET A 399 31.09 0.65 14.27
N PRO A 400 30.29 1.34 15.08
CA PRO A 400 30.65 1.52 16.48
C PRO A 400 30.67 0.19 17.24
N THR A 401 31.70 -0.02 18.08
CA THR A 401 31.81 -1.18 18.97
C THR A 401 31.01 -1.00 20.25
N THR A 402 30.48 0.21 20.48
CA THR A 402 29.57 0.55 21.57
C THR A 402 28.38 1.31 21.04
N CYS A 403 27.25 1.14 21.70
CA CYS A 403 26.01 1.85 21.32
C CYS A 403 26.21 3.37 21.48
N PRO A 404 25.94 4.18 20.44
CA PRO A 404 26.13 5.62 20.50
C PRO A 404 25.19 6.34 21.48
N VAL A 405 24.12 5.66 21.95
CA VAL A 405 23.11 6.24 22.85
C VAL A 405 23.35 5.86 24.29
N CYS A 406 23.64 4.59 24.61
CA CYS A 406 23.77 4.12 26.00
C CYS A 406 25.17 3.66 26.39
N GLY A 407 26.12 3.60 25.44
CA GLY A 407 27.51 3.18 25.69
C GLY A 407 27.70 1.67 25.91
N ALA A 408 26.63 0.87 25.94
CA ALA A 408 26.75 -0.58 26.07
C ALA A 408 27.45 -1.20 24.84
N PRO A 409 28.05 -2.40 24.95
CA PRO A 409 28.67 -3.08 23.82
C PRO A 409 27.71 -3.23 22.63
N ALA A 410 28.24 -3.04 21.44
CA ALA A 410 27.55 -3.32 20.20
C ALA A 410 28.13 -4.61 19.60
N ILE A 411 27.29 -5.64 19.44
CA ILE A 411 27.72 -6.98 19.04
C ILE A 411 27.06 -7.35 17.71
N ARG A 412 27.83 -7.98 16.83
CA ARG A 412 27.36 -8.65 15.63
C ARG A 412 27.55 -10.15 15.81
N GLU A 413 26.48 -10.91 15.75
CA GLU A 413 26.53 -12.36 15.86
C GLU A 413 27.11 -12.99 14.58
N GLU A 414 27.76 -14.13 14.72
CA GLU A 414 28.37 -14.85 13.60
C GLU A 414 27.27 -15.30 12.62
N GLY A 415 27.42 -14.93 11.35
CA GLY A 415 26.43 -15.21 10.31
C GLY A 415 25.30 -14.18 10.15
N GLU A 416 25.21 -13.18 11.04
CA GLU A 416 24.27 -12.07 10.89
C GLU A 416 24.93 -10.83 10.24
N SER A 417 24.13 -10.08 9.46
CA SER A 417 24.59 -8.81 8.87
C SER A 417 24.33 -7.61 9.77
N ALA A 418 23.50 -7.76 10.80
CA ALA A 418 23.09 -6.69 11.71
C ALA A 418 23.98 -6.63 12.96
N THR A 419 24.25 -5.42 13.43
CA THR A 419 24.92 -5.14 14.73
C THR A 419 23.88 -4.71 15.74
N TYR A 420 23.94 -5.21 16.98
CA TYR A 420 22.94 -4.97 18.02
C TYR A 420 23.54 -4.28 19.25
N CYS A 421 22.80 -3.34 19.80
CA CYS A 421 23.06 -2.81 21.13
C CYS A 421 22.66 -3.84 22.20
N THR A 422 23.57 -4.24 23.06
CA THR A 422 23.32 -5.17 24.19
C THR A 422 22.73 -4.48 25.42
N GLY A 423 22.71 -3.14 25.44
CA GLY A 423 22.18 -2.39 26.59
C GLY A 423 20.68 -2.63 26.79
N ILE A 424 20.31 -3.20 27.91
CA ILE A 424 18.93 -3.56 28.24
C ILE A 424 18.10 -2.28 28.47
N GLU A 425 18.64 -1.31 29.19
CA GLU A 425 18.01 -0.02 29.48
C GLU A 425 18.40 1.08 28.49
N CYS A 426 18.62 0.72 27.22
CA CYS A 426 18.96 1.70 26.20
C CYS A 426 17.80 2.66 25.95
N PRO A 427 17.96 4.00 26.15
CA PRO A 427 16.87 4.97 25.96
C PRO A 427 16.27 4.95 24.54
N ALA A 428 17.11 4.68 23.52
CA ALA A 428 16.63 4.57 22.15
C ALA A 428 15.76 3.33 21.91
N LYS A 429 16.03 2.22 22.61
CA LYS A 429 15.15 1.04 22.61
C LYS A 429 13.85 1.34 23.35
N ALA A 430 13.94 1.96 24.54
CA ALA A 430 12.80 2.32 25.36
C ALA A 430 11.82 3.21 24.57
N LEU A 431 12.31 4.27 23.92
CA LEU A 431 11.50 5.16 23.09
C LEU A 431 10.70 4.38 22.04
N LYS A 432 11.38 3.57 21.23
CA LYS A 432 10.73 2.83 20.14
C LYS A 432 9.86 1.67 20.63
N THR A 433 10.22 1.04 21.74
CA THR A 433 9.41 -0.03 22.37
C THR A 433 8.12 0.53 22.94
N ILE A 434 8.18 1.66 23.65
CA ILE A 434 7.00 2.31 24.23
C ILE A 434 6.08 2.85 23.12
N ALA A 435 6.64 3.49 22.09
CA ALA A 435 5.87 3.98 20.95
C ALA A 435 5.18 2.82 20.19
N HIS A 436 5.87 1.69 20.00
CA HIS A 436 5.28 0.50 19.41
C HIS A 436 4.17 -0.09 20.28
N PHE A 437 4.39 -0.19 21.59
CA PHE A 437 3.39 -0.68 22.54
C PHE A 437 2.10 0.16 22.49
N ALA A 438 2.25 1.48 22.38
CA ALA A 438 1.13 2.41 22.29
C ALA A 438 0.42 2.41 20.92
N SER A 439 1.03 1.84 19.88
CA SER A 439 0.52 1.90 18.50
C SER A 439 -0.85 1.23 18.33
N LYS A 440 -1.56 1.62 17.26
CA LYS A 440 -2.87 1.06 16.88
C LYS A 440 -2.85 -0.46 16.67
N GLU A 441 -1.71 -1.01 16.28
CA GLU A 441 -1.54 -2.45 16.03
C GLU A 441 -1.35 -3.24 17.33
N ALA A 442 -0.95 -2.57 18.41
CA ALA A 442 -0.72 -3.14 19.73
C ALA A 442 -1.80 -2.69 20.73
N MET A 443 -1.48 -1.89 21.72
CA MET A 443 -2.42 -1.50 22.78
C MET A 443 -3.32 -0.31 22.40
N ASP A 444 -3.10 0.34 21.25
CA ASP A 444 -3.94 1.40 20.66
C ASP A 444 -4.21 2.57 21.63
N ILE A 445 -3.14 3.12 22.19
CA ILE A 445 -3.22 4.25 23.13
C ILE A 445 -3.21 5.56 22.37
N ASN A 446 -4.37 6.06 22.01
CA ASN A 446 -4.53 7.27 21.24
C ASN A 446 -3.92 8.49 21.95
N GLY A 447 -3.06 9.24 21.23
CA GLY A 447 -2.39 10.43 21.74
C GLY A 447 -1.01 10.17 22.38
N LEU A 448 -0.59 8.91 22.55
CA LEU A 448 0.73 8.54 23.05
C LEU A 448 1.70 8.27 21.88
N GLY A 449 1.90 9.26 21.03
CA GLY A 449 2.82 9.16 19.92
C GLY A 449 4.29 9.41 20.31
N ILE A 450 5.23 9.10 19.37
CA ILE A 450 6.68 9.08 19.64
C ILE A 450 7.21 10.38 20.26
N LYS A 451 6.71 11.54 19.84
CA LYS A 451 7.09 12.85 20.41
C LYS A 451 6.63 13.02 21.87
N ILE A 452 5.50 12.43 22.24
CA ILE A 452 5.00 12.46 23.63
C ILE A 452 5.78 11.47 24.48
N VAL A 453 6.06 10.28 23.94
CA VAL A 453 6.92 9.28 24.60
C VAL A 453 8.32 9.85 24.87
N GLU A 454 8.92 10.53 23.89
CA GLU A 454 10.21 11.20 24.01
C GLU A 454 10.21 12.23 25.15
N GLN A 455 9.21 13.11 25.20
CA GLN A 455 9.07 14.09 26.29
C GLN A 455 8.85 13.45 27.67
N LEU A 456 8.14 12.32 27.73
CA LEU A 456 7.93 11.58 28.98
C LEU A 456 9.23 10.92 29.47
N LEU A 457 10.02 10.34 28.54
CA LEU A 457 11.33 9.77 28.83
C LEU A 457 12.34 10.84 29.25
N GLU A 458 12.42 11.98 28.55
CA GLU A 458 13.29 13.11 28.89
C GLU A 458 13.00 13.66 30.30
N LYS A 459 11.73 13.69 30.69
CA LYS A 459 11.31 14.11 32.04
C LYS A 459 11.40 12.98 33.08
N SER A 460 11.87 11.79 32.69
CA SER A 460 11.94 10.60 33.55
C SER A 460 10.60 10.21 34.19
N LEU A 461 9.48 10.52 33.50
CA LEU A 461 8.13 10.16 33.92
C LEU A 461 7.79 8.70 33.60
N ILE A 462 8.42 8.14 32.58
CA ILE A 462 8.34 6.73 32.18
C ILE A 462 9.74 6.23 31.83
N GLN A 463 9.99 4.94 32.02
CA GLN A 463 11.22 4.24 31.61
C GLN A 463 10.91 3.00 30.77
N ASN A 464 9.74 2.41 30.96
CA ASN A 464 9.27 1.20 30.29
C ASN A 464 7.76 1.25 30.03
N ILE A 465 7.22 0.23 29.36
CA ILE A 465 5.81 0.17 28.97
C ILE A 465 4.85 0.07 30.15
N ALA A 466 5.27 -0.44 31.31
CA ALA A 466 4.39 -0.54 32.47
C ALA A 466 4.19 0.82 33.18
N ASP A 467 5.18 1.71 33.09
CA ASP A 467 5.11 3.06 33.67
C ASP A 467 4.04 3.93 33.01
N ILE A 468 3.63 3.60 31.78
CA ILE A 468 2.52 4.28 31.07
C ILE A 468 1.26 4.26 31.93
N TYR A 469 0.99 3.14 32.61
CA TYR A 469 -0.22 2.91 33.41
C TYR A 469 -0.17 3.56 34.80
N GLU A 470 0.97 4.11 35.18
CA GLU A 470 1.19 4.86 36.44
C GLU A 470 1.12 6.39 36.23
N LEU A 471 1.05 6.85 34.96
CA LEU A 471 0.95 8.27 34.62
C LEU A 471 -0.30 8.93 35.22
N LYS A 472 -0.12 10.10 35.80
CA LYS A 472 -1.18 10.93 36.36
C LYS A 472 -1.53 12.08 35.41
N LEU A 473 -2.74 12.60 35.57
CA LEU A 473 -3.21 13.75 34.77
C LEU A 473 -2.25 14.95 34.82
N GLU A 474 -1.63 15.18 36.00
CA GLU A 474 -0.69 16.28 36.26
C GLU A 474 0.58 16.11 35.42
N ASP A 475 1.11 14.89 35.35
CA ASP A 475 2.31 14.56 34.58
C ASP A 475 2.11 14.89 33.09
N VAL A 476 1.01 14.42 32.53
CA VAL A 476 0.66 14.60 31.11
C VAL A 476 0.30 16.06 30.80
N SER A 477 -0.39 16.75 31.71
CA SER A 477 -0.78 18.15 31.48
C SER A 477 0.43 19.09 31.43
N SER A 478 1.53 18.71 32.09
CA SER A 478 2.80 19.47 32.07
C SER A 478 3.54 19.44 30.74
N LEU A 479 3.15 18.58 29.79
CA LEU A 479 3.81 18.43 28.49
C LEU A 479 3.42 19.52 27.49
N LYS A 480 2.23 20.12 27.62
CA LYS A 480 1.72 21.13 26.69
C LYS A 480 1.15 22.36 27.40
N LYS A 481 1.38 23.56 26.88
CA LYS A 481 0.66 24.77 27.30
C LYS A 481 -0.85 24.55 27.06
N ASN A 482 -1.67 24.70 28.11
CA ASN A 482 -3.11 24.42 28.09
C ASN A 482 -3.46 22.93 27.84
N GLY A 483 -2.62 21.99 28.30
CA GLY A 483 -2.71 20.56 28.01
C GLY A 483 -3.82 19.78 28.72
N GLY A 484 -4.74 20.42 29.48
CA GLY A 484 -5.74 19.72 30.28
C GLY A 484 -6.65 18.78 29.51
N LYS A 485 -7.20 19.21 28.37
CA LYS A 485 -8.04 18.34 27.52
C LYS A 485 -7.23 17.21 26.88
N PHE A 486 -6.03 17.49 26.43
CA PHE A 486 -5.13 16.48 25.89
C PHE A 486 -4.77 15.44 26.95
N ALA A 487 -4.43 15.89 28.16
CA ALA A 487 -4.09 15.01 29.27
C ALA A 487 -5.29 14.11 29.65
N SER A 488 -6.50 14.65 29.74
CA SER A 488 -7.70 13.86 30.01
C SER A 488 -7.94 12.78 28.97
N ASN A 489 -7.85 13.13 27.68
CA ASN A 489 -8.04 12.17 26.59
C ASN A 489 -6.97 11.08 26.60
N LEU A 490 -5.70 11.44 26.87
CA LEU A 490 -4.62 10.45 26.93
C LEU A 490 -4.77 9.50 28.12
N ILE A 491 -5.09 9.99 29.30
CA ILE A 491 -5.35 9.13 30.48
C ILE A 491 -6.56 8.21 30.26
N GLU A 492 -7.59 8.70 29.59
CA GLU A 492 -8.74 7.88 29.18
C GLU A 492 -8.30 6.76 28.23
N ALA A 493 -7.56 7.08 27.16
CA ALA A 493 -7.03 6.09 26.21
C ALA A 493 -6.10 5.05 26.89
N ILE A 494 -5.27 5.47 27.86
CA ILE A 494 -4.45 4.55 28.66
C ILE A 494 -5.35 3.59 29.46
N ASN A 495 -6.42 4.08 30.09
CA ASN A 495 -7.32 3.23 30.85
C ASN A 495 -8.14 2.29 29.94
N GLU A 496 -8.59 2.74 28.79
CA GLU A 496 -9.26 1.89 27.80
C GLU A 496 -8.36 0.77 27.30
N SER A 497 -7.06 1.05 27.10
CA SER A 497 -6.10 0.06 26.63
C SER A 497 -5.93 -1.13 27.60
N LYS A 498 -6.21 -0.96 28.89
CA LYS A 498 -6.14 -2.04 29.90
C LYS A 498 -7.07 -3.21 29.57
N THR A 499 -8.14 -2.97 28.83
CA THR A 499 -9.15 -3.98 28.47
C THR A 499 -8.87 -4.68 27.14
N LYS A 500 -7.79 -4.32 26.43
CA LYS A 500 -7.43 -4.94 25.15
C LYS A 500 -7.13 -6.44 25.30
N ASP A 501 -7.27 -7.17 24.20
CA ASP A 501 -7.05 -8.62 24.15
C ASP A 501 -5.57 -8.99 24.37
N LEU A 502 -5.32 -10.19 24.91
CA LEU A 502 -3.96 -10.73 25.08
C LEU A 502 -3.11 -10.67 23.80
N SER A 503 -3.71 -10.84 22.62
CA SER A 503 -2.97 -10.75 21.35
C SER A 503 -2.43 -9.35 21.08
N ASN A 504 -3.12 -8.30 21.55
CA ASN A 504 -2.64 -6.92 21.50
C ASN A 504 -1.43 -6.73 22.41
N LEU A 505 -1.50 -7.28 23.62
CA LEU A 505 -0.41 -7.23 24.58
C LEU A 505 0.86 -7.95 24.06
N ILE A 506 0.71 -9.18 23.54
CA ILE A 506 1.82 -9.95 22.93
C ILE A 506 2.42 -9.17 21.75
N THR A 507 1.57 -8.54 20.91
CA THR A 507 2.04 -7.68 19.83
C THR A 507 2.83 -6.50 20.38
N GLY A 508 2.33 -5.86 21.45
CA GLY A 508 2.94 -4.71 22.12
C GLY A 508 4.31 -5.01 22.73
N PHE A 509 4.56 -6.20 23.23
CA PHE A 509 5.88 -6.61 23.71
C PHE A 509 6.93 -6.58 22.61
N GLY A 510 6.52 -6.75 21.34
CA GLY A 510 7.43 -6.67 20.21
C GLY A 510 8.49 -7.76 20.20
N ILE A 511 8.14 -8.96 20.61
CA ILE A 511 9.01 -10.14 20.61
C ILE A 511 9.59 -10.36 19.22
N ARG A 512 10.87 -10.64 19.11
CA ARG A 512 11.55 -10.84 17.83
C ARG A 512 10.86 -11.93 17.02
N HIS A 513 10.57 -11.67 15.74
CA HIS A 513 9.85 -12.55 14.82
C HIS A 513 8.36 -12.82 15.13
N VAL A 514 7.80 -12.22 16.19
CA VAL A 514 6.40 -12.36 16.55
C VAL A 514 5.61 -11.15 16.05
N GLY A 515 4.95 -11.28 14.91
CA GLY A 515 4.03 -10.29 14.38
C GLY A 515 2.58 -10.52 14.84
N ARG A 516 1.68 -9.57 14.56
CA ARG A 516 0.26 -9.59 14.97
C ARG A 516 -0.46 -10.93 14.70
N LYS A 517 -0.23 -11.55 13.54
CA LYS A 517 -0.88 -12.83 13.19
C LYS A 517 -0.46 -13.95 14.13
N LEU A 518 0.84 -14.05 14.44
CA LEU A 518 1.36 -15.05 15.36
C LEU A 518 0.92 -14.75 16.80
N ALA A 519 0.94 -13.48 17.22
CA ALA A 519 0.43 -13.05 18.53
C ALA A 519 -1.03 -13.48 18.75
N LYS A 520 -1.91 -13.30 17.74
CA LYS A 520 -3.31 -13.77 17.79
C LYS A 520 -3.40 -15.31 17.91
N THR A 521 -2.55 -16.04 17.21
CA THR A 521 -2.49 -17.52 17.31
C THR A 521 -2.07 -17.97 18.70
N LEU A 522 -1.02 -17.36 19.25
CA LEU A 522 -0.53 -17.67 20.61
C LEU A 522 -1.57 -17.33 21.67
N ALA A 523 -2.17 -16.14 21.62
CA ALA A 523 -3.22 -15.74 22.56
C ALA A 523 -4.44 -16.67 22.54
N LYS A 524 -4.91 -17.03 21.34
CA LYS A 524 -6.05 -17.96 21.19
C LYS A 524 -5.75 -19.33 21.75
N ARG A 525 -4.50 -19.80 21.64
CA ARG A 525 -4.10 -21.14 22.09
C ARG A 525 -3.88 -21.21 23.57
N TYR A 526 -3.05 -20.34 24.11
CA TYR A 526 -2.64 -20.39 25.51
C TYR A 526 -3.59 -19.66 26.45
N LYS A 527 -4.55 -18.89 25.91
CA LYS A 527 -5.64 -18.22 26.62
C LYS A 527 -5.21 -17.21 27.70
N ASN A 528 -4.05 -17.34 28.29
CA ASN A 528 -3.51 -16.49 29.33
C ASN A 528 -1.99 -16.37 29.21
N ILE A 529 -1.45 -15.21 29.61
CA ILE A 529 -0.01 -14.96 29.56
C ILE A 529 0.78 -15.93 30.43
N ASP A 530 0.25 -16.33 31.60
CA ASP A 530 0.95 -17.24 32.52
C ASP A 530 1.11 -18.64 31.94
N GLU A 531 0.21 -19.08 31.10
CA GLU A 531 0.35 -20.36 30.39
C GLU A 531 1.39 -20.22 29.24
N LEU A 532 1.38 -19.10 28.53
CA LEU A 532 2.38 -18.84 27.48
C LEU A 532 3.82 -18.72 28.04
N MET A 533 3.98 -18.21 29.26
CA MET A 533 5.29 -18.12 29.94
C MET A 533 5.87 -19.47 30.37
N LYS A 534 5.09 -20.54 30.40
CA LYS A 534 5.53 -21.89 30.82
C LYS A 534 5.96 -22.78 29.65
N VAL A 535 5.70 -22.37 28.42
CA VAL A 535 5.97 -23.19 27.24
C VAL A 535 7.46 -23.29 26.94
N ASP A 536 7.88 -24.42 26.41
CA ASP A 536 9.22 -24.65 25.92
C ASP A 536 9.32 -24.60 24.38
N VAL A 537 10.55 -24.63 23.87
CA VAL A 537 10.83 -24.58 22.43
C VAL A 537 10.25 -25.78 21.70
N GLU A 538 10.23 -26.97 22.33
CA GLU A 538 9.75 -28.22 21.72
C GLU A 538 8.21 -28.16 21.54
N GLU A 539 7.49 -27.67 22.54
CA GLU A 539 6.05 -27.50 22.46
C GLU A 539 5.63 -26.52 21.36
N LEU A 540 6.27 -25.34 21.31
CA LEU A 540 5.99 -24.33 20.28
C LEU A 540 6.30 -24.84 18.88
N SER A 541 7.43 -25.56 18.71
CA SER A 541 7.86 -26.03 17.39
C SER A 541 7.02 -27.19 16.87
N SER A 542 6.61 -28.12 17.75
CA SER A 542 5.91 -29.36 17.35
C SER A 542 4.42 -29.13 17.07
N LYS A 543 3.77 -28.21 17.80
CA LYS A 543 2.31 -28.06 17.78
C LYS A 543 1.79 -26.93 16.88
N ASP A 544 2.62 -25.93 16.53
CA ASP A 544 2.15 -24.70 15.87
C ASP A 544 2.77 -24.42 14.51
N ASN A 545 3.61 -25.30 13.96
CA ASN A 545 4.43 -25.00 12.78
C ASN A 545 5.27 -23.71 12.95
N ILE A 546 5.64 -23.38 14.20
CA ILE A 546 6.51 -22.27 14.51
C ILE A 546 7.94 -22.73 14.34
N GLY A 547 8.72 -22.08 13.49
CA GLY A 547 10.13 -22.41 13.30
C GLY A 547 10.91 -22.31 14.62
N THR A 548 11.92 -23.18 14.81
CA THR A 548 12.73 -23.28 16.04
C THR A 548 13.33 -21.93 16.48
N ILE A 549 13.72 -21.07 15.52
CA ILE A 549 14.26 -19.72 15.80
C ILE A 549 13.21 -18.84 16.46
N ILE A 550 11.97 -18.86 15.96
CA ILE A 550 10.87 -18.07 16.53
C ILE A 550 10.49 -18.60 17.91
N ALA A 551 10.42 -19.94 18.06
CA ALA A 551 10.12 -20.59 19.33
C ALA A 551 11.18 -20.22 20.40
N ALA A 552 12.46 -20.26 20.02
CA ALA A 552 13.55 -19.86 20.90
C ALA A 552 13.42 -18.39 21.34
N SER A 553 13.12 -17.47 20.41
CA SER A 553 12.93 -16.04 20.73
C SER A 553 11.77 -15.79 21.69
N ILE A 554 10.68 -16.57 21.61
CA ILE A 554 9.52 -16.47 22.51
C ILE A 554 9.91 -16.94 23.92
N VAL A 555 10.55 -18.12 24.03
CA VAL A 555 10.96 -18.71 25.31
C VAL A 555 12.00 -17.82 25.99
N GLU A 556 13.01 -17.35 25.26
CA GLU A 556 14.03 -16.44 25.74
C GLU A 556 13.41 -15.17 26.34
N PHE A 557 12.51 -14.50 25.59
CA PHE A 557 11.82 -13.30 26.04
C PHE A 557 11.10 -13.50 27.37
N PHE A 558 10.34 -14.59 27.54
CA PHE A 558 9.58 -14.84 28.76
C PHE A 558 10.42 -15.42 29.91
N SER A 559 11.66 -15.88 29.65
CA SER A 559 12.57 -16.38 30.68
C SER A 559 13.42 -15.27 31.33
N GLU A 560 13.47 -14.09 30.72
CA GLU A 560 14.21 -12.93 31.26
C GLU A 560 13.54 -12.39 32.53
N GLU A 561 14.32 -12.24 33.61
CA GLU A 561 13.84 -11.74 34.92
C GLU A 561 13.14 -10.38 34.78
N GLN A 562 13.72 -9.48 33.98
CA GLN A 562 13.13 -8.17 33.69
C GLN A 562 11.78 -8.22 32.99
N THR A 563 11.59 -9.17 32.06
CA THR A 563 10.32 -9.39 31.40
C THR A 563 9.26 -9.91 32.37
N ILE A 564 9.64 -10.80 33.28
CA ILE A 564 8.77 -11.32 34.34
C ILE A 564 8.31 -10.16 35.26
N ASP A 565 9.23 -9.32 35.70
CA ASP A 565 8.94 -8.16 36.55
C ASP A 565 8.03 -7.15 35.82
N LEU A 566 8.30 -6.89 34.54
CA LEU A 566 7.48 -6.04 33.68
C LEU A 566 6.04 -6.56 33.57
N ILE A 567 5.85 -7.85 33.32
CA ILE A 567 4.53 -8.49 33.24
C ILE A 567 3.82 -8.39 34.60
N ASN A 568 4.53 -8.63 35.69
CA ASN A 568 3.95 -8.50 37.04
C ASN A 568 3.49 -7.05 37.32
N LYS A 569 4.26 -6.06 36.90
CA LYS A 569 3.91 -4.66 37.01
C LYS A 569 2.70 -4.27 36.14
N LEU A 570 2.61 -4.79 34.91
CA LEU A 570 1.44 -4.62 34.06
C LEU A 570 0.17 -5.26 34.70
N LYS A 571 0.30 -6.45 35.26
CA LYS A 571 -0.80 -7.11 36.01
C LYS A 571 -1.28 -6.27 37.19
N SER A 572 -0.35 -5.76 38.00
CA SER A 572 -0.69 -4.91 39.17
C SER A 572 -1.39 -3.62 38.77
N ASN A 573 -1.10 -3.11 37.57
CA ASN A 573 -1.75 -1.94 36.98
C ASN A 573 -3.12 -2.25 36.31
N GLY A 574 -3.57 -3.52 36.35
CA GLY A 574 -4.88 -3.94 35.86
C GLY A 574 -4.96 -4.15 34.34
N VAL A 575 -3.84 -4.37 33.67
CA VAL A 575 -3.82 -4.71 32.24
C VAL A 575 -4.31 -6.14 32.05
N ASN A 576 -5.18 -6.37 31.07
CA ASN A 576 -5.73 -7.68 30.77
C ASN A 576 -4.65 -8.65 30.27
N MET A 577 -4.52 -9.80 30.92
CA MET A 577 -3.56 -10.85 30.63
C MET A 577 -4.20 -12.08 29.95
N SER A 578 -5.47 -11.99 29.62
CA SER A 578 -6.23 -13.11 29.09
C SER A 578 -6.73 -12.84 27.69
N TYR A 579 -6.82 -13.89 26.91
CA TYR A 579 -7.48 -13.87 25.62
C TYR A 579 -8.98 -13.60 25.84
N ILE A 580 -9.46 -12.58 25.19
CA ILE A 580 -10.89 -12.29 25.14
C ILE A 580 -11.44 -13.16 24.00
N GLU A 581 -12.13 -14.22 24.32
CA GLU A 581 -12.89 -14.93 23.31
C GLU A 581 -13.80 -13.89 22.65
N GLU A 582 -13.62 -13.68 21.34
CA GLU A 582 -14.58 -12.93 20.52
C GLU A 582 -15.90 -13.69 20.70
N GLY A 583 -16.72 -13.28 21.66
CA GLY A 583 -17.84 -13.93 22.29
C GLY A 583 -17.86 -15.46 22.12
N THR A 584 -17.98 -16.24 23.16
CA THR A 584 -18.79 -17.46 23.04
C THR A 584 -19.93 -17.03 22.14
N SER A 585 -19.98 -17.56 20.93
CA SER A 585 -21.13 -17.35 20.09
C SER A 585 -22.28 -17.77 20.97
N ASP A 586 -23.02 -16.81 21.49
CA ASP A 586 -24.36 -17.05 21.90
C ASP A 586 -25.02 -17.38 20.57
N ASP A 587 -25.01 -18.66 20.23
CA ASP A 587 -25.42 -19.17 18.92
C ASP A 587 -26.94 -19.11 18.75
N ARG A 588 -27.63 -18.28 19.61
CA ARG A 588 -29.10 -18.15 19.57
C ARG A 588 -29.63 -17.73 18.20
N PHE A 589 -28.78 -17.11 17.38
CA PHE A 589 -29.10 -16.75 15.99
C PHE A 589 -28.34 -17.59 14.96
N GLU A 590 -27.69 -18.69 15.35
CA GLU A 590 -26.98 -19.55 14.42
C GLU A 590 -27.91 -20.08 13.33
N GLY A 591 -27.45 -20.00 12.08
CA GLY A 591 -28.24 -20.40 10.90
C GLY A 591 -29.37 -19.43 10.53
N GLN A 592 -29.60 -18.36 11.28
CA GLN A 592 -30.62 -17.36 10.99
C GLN A 592 -30.06 -16.17 10.20
N THR A 593 -30.83 -15.71 9.22
CA THR A 593 -30.46 -14.56 8.38
C THR A 593 -31.44 -13.41 8.64
N PHE A 594 -30.90 -12.26 9.03
CA PHE A 594 -31.66 -11.06 9.29
C PHE A 594 -31.50 -10.06 8.14
N VAL A 595 -32.57 -9.34 7.82
CA VAL A 595 -32.53 -8.17 6.93
C VAL A 595 -33.06 -6.97 7.73
N LEU A 596 -32.36 -5.83 7.65
CA LEU A 596 -32.72 -4.60 8.33
C LEU A 596 -33.31 -3.61 7.33
N THR A 597 -34.39 -2.92 7.72
CA THR A 597 -35.07 -1.90 6.90
C THR A 597 -35.66 -0.79 7.78
N GLY A 598 -35.73 0.44 7.25
CA GLY A 598 -36.20 1.58 8.01
C GLY A 598 -35.14 2.16 8.96
N SER A 599 -35.50 3.16 9.74
CA SER A 599 -34.66 3.77 10.79
C SER A 599 -35.02 3.15 12.13
N LEU A 600 -34.02 2.66 12.85
CA LEU A 600 -34.17 2.16 14.22
C LEU A 600 -33.97 3.34 15.19
N GLU A 601 -34.73 3.38 16.31
CA GLU A 601 -34.66 4.46 17.28
C GLU A 601 -33.46 4.35 18.24
N LYS A 602 -33.13 3.10 18.66
CA LYS A 602 -32.12 2.82 19.70
C LYS A 602 -30.79 2.33 19.15
N TYR A 603 -30.77 1.80 17.96
CA TYR A 603 -29.57 1.24 17.31
C TYR A 603 -29.34 1.86 15.93
N SER A 604 -28.11 2.14 15.58
CA SER A 604 -27.75 2.27 14.17
C SER A 604 -27.84 0.90 13.47
N ARG A 605 -27.96 0.90 12.14
CA ARG A 605 -27.97 -0.37 11.36
C ARG A 605 -26.71 -1.19 11.60
N ASP A 606 -25.58 -0.52 11.76
CA ASP A 606 -24.28 -1.17 11.96
C ASP A 606 -24.20 -1.79 13.35
N GLU A 607 -24.72 -1.13 14.38
CA GLU A 607 -24.80 -1.66 15.75
C GLU A 607 -25.73 -2.88 15.82
N ALA A 608 -26.93 -2.79 15.23
CA ALA A 608 -27.85 -3.92 15.19
C ALA A 608 -27.27 -5.10 14.39
N SER A 609 -26.56 -4.84 13.29
CA SER A 609 -25.87 -5.88 12.53
C SER A 609 -24.76 -6.53 13.33
N ALA A 610 -23.93 -5.75 14.03
CA ALA A 610 -22.87 -6.27 14.89
C ALA A 610 -23.42 -7.14 16.05
N ILE A 611 -24.56 -6.77 16.62
CA ILE A 611 -25.24 -7.57 17.66
C ILE A 611 -25.72 -8.90 17.08
N ILE A 612 -26.36 -8.91 15.91
CA ILE A 612 -26.83 -10.12 15.24
C ILE A 612 -25.66 -11.07 14.94
N GLU A 613 -24.57 -10.54 14.39
CA GLU A 613 -23.38 -11.33 14.04
C GLU A 613 -22.67 -11.87 15.28
N ARG A 614 -22.61 -11.09 16.36
CA ARG A 614 -22.08 -11.53 17.66
C ARG A 614 -22.89 -12.69 18.28
N LEU A 615 -24.18 -12.75 17.98
CA LEU A 615 -25.10 -13.82 18.43
C LEU A 615 -25.20 -14.98 17.42
N GLY A 616 -24.24 -15.13 16.49
CA GLY A 616 -24.15 -16.23 15.53
C GLY A 616 -25.03 -16.08 14.28
N GLY A 617 -25.81 -14.99 14.15
CA GLY A 617 -26.68 -14.71 13.02
C GLY A 617 -25.91 -14.14 11.82
N LYS A 618 -26.57 -14.06 10.66
CA LYS A 618 -26.06 -13.42 9.45
C LYS A 618 -26.94 -12.25 9.07
N THR A 619 -26.34 -11.14 8.63
CA THR A 619 -27.07 -10.02 8.06
C THR A 619 -27.04 -10.04 6.54
N SER A 620 -28.12 -9.58 5.89
CA SER A 620 -28.23 -9.50 4.44
C SER A 620 -28.86 -8.17 4.01
N SER A 621 -28.38 -7.64 2.90
CA SER A 621 -28.92 -6.40 2.32
C SER A 621 -30.26 -6.58 1.60
N SER A 622 -30.66 -7.80 1.24
CA SER A 622 -31.85 -8.07 0.45
C SER A 622 -32.70 -9.20 1.05
N VAL A 623 -34.04 -9.04 0.95
CA VAL A 623 -35.00 -10.04 1.39
C VAL A 623 -35.11 -11.17 0.36
N SER A 624 -34.97 -12.42 0.81
CA SER A 624 -35.08 -13.63 0.01
C SER A 624 -35.75 -14.76 0.81
N LYS A 625 -36.09 -15.88 0.18
CA LYS A 625 -36.65 -17.07 0.88
C LYS A 625 -35.73 -17.64 1.96
N LYS A 626 -34.45 -17.23 2.01
CA LYS A 626 -33.48 -17.64 3.03
C LYS A 626 -33.43 -16.66 4.23
N THR A 627 -34.19 -15.56 4.16
CA THR A 627 -34.27 -14.58 5.27
C THR A 627 -35.16 -15.15 6.38
N SER A 628 -34.63 -15.20 7.59
CA SER A 628 -35.36 -15.68 8.77
C SER A 628 -36.21 -14.58 9.41
N TYR A 629 -35.65 -13.38 9.51
CA TYR A 629 -36.29 -12.21 10.11
C TYR A 629 -36.06 -10.95 9.30
N LEU A 630 -37.12 -10.10 9.24
CA LEU A 630 -36.97 -8.71 8.83
C LEU A 630 -37.10 -7.81 10.06
N LEU A 631 -36.01 -7.17 10.47
CA LEU A 631 -36.03 -6.12 11.49
C LEU A 631 -36.46 -4.81 10.84
N ALA A 632 -37.67 -4.35 11.19
CA ALA A 632 -38.30 -3.17 10.59
C ALA A 632 -38.37 -2.03 11.59
N GLY A 633 -37.68 -0.92 11.31
CA GLY A 633 -37.82 0.35 11.98
C GLY A 633 -38.85 1.27 11.30
N GLU A 634 -38.86 2.56 11.66
CA GLU A 634 -39.71 3.57 11.02
C GLU A 634 -39.36 3.74 9.53
N ASP A 635 -40.36 4.08 8.72
CA ASP A 635 -40.23 4.25 7.26
C ASP A 635 -39.68 3.05 6.52
N ALA A 636 -40.06 1.84 6.94
CA ALA A 636 -39.67 0.60 6.30
C ALA A 636 -40.25 0.52 4.86
N GLY A 637 -39.37 0.66 3.85
CA GLY A 637 -39.72 0.74 2.42
C GLY A 637 -40.04 -0.62 1.76
N SER A 638 -39.70 -0.76 0.48
CA SER A 638 -40.02 -1.92 -0.38
C SER A 638 -39.63 -3.30 0.18
N LYS A 639 -38.65 -3.37 1.08
CA LYS A 639 -38.24 -4.61 1.75
C LYS A 639 -39.34 -5.18 2.64
N LEU A 640 -40.15 -4.31 3.27
CA LEU A 640 -41.27 -4.71 4.11
C LEU A 640 -42.36 -5.42 3.28
N THR A 641 -42.72 -4.85 2.14
CA THR A 641 -43.68 -5.46 1.22
C THR A 641 -43.20 -6.82 0.74
N LYS A 642 -41.92 -6.89 0.31
CA LYS A 642 -41.31 -8.14 -0.16
C LYS A 642 -41.22 -9.22 0.92
N ALA A 643 -40.99 -8.85 2.18
CA ALA A 643 -40.98 -9.78 3.30
C ALA A 643 -42.39 -10.36 3.56
N ARG A 644 -43.43 -9.54 3.47
CA ARG A 644 -44.85 -9.98 3.58
C ARG A 644 -45.20 -10.97 2.45
N ASP A 645 -44.82 -10.64 1.22
CA ASP A 645 -45.09 -11.49 0.05
C ASP A 645 -44.41 -12.86 0.15
N LEU A 646 -43.25 -12.91 0.79
CA LEU A 646 -42.47 -14.14 1.00
C LEU A 646 -42.77 -14.87 2.31
N GLY A 647 -43.70 -14.34 3.14
CA GLY A 647 -44.09 -14.92 4.45
C GLY A 647 -42.97 -14.89 5.49
N ILE A 648 -42.05 -13.92 5.40
CA ILE A 648 -40.92 -13.80 6.32
C ILE A 648 -41.38 -13.10 7.58
N LYS A 649 -40.92 -13.59 8.73
CA LYS A 649 -41.26 -13.02 10.05
C LYS A 649 -40.71 -11.62 10.18
N ILE A 650 -41.56 -10.63 10.37
CA ILE A 650 -41.22 -9.24 10.61
C ILE A 650 -41.18 -9.02 12.13
N ILE A 651 -40.08 -8.43 12.60
CA ILE A 651 -39.86 -8.10 13.99
C ILE A 651 -39.65 -6.58 14.15
N SER A 652 -40.16 -6.02 15.23
CA SER A 652 -39.91 -4.65 15.63
C SER A 652 -38.59 -4.54 16.39
N GLU A 653 -38.14 -3.32 16.66
CA GLU A 653 -36.95 -3.07 17.49
C GLU A 653 -37.13 -3.59 18.92
N ASN A 654 -38.34 -3.50 19.48
CA ASN A 654 -38.62 -4.05 20.79
C ASN A 654 -38.59 -5.58 20.80
N ASP A 655 -39.13 -6.24 19.75
CA ASP A 655 -39.01 -7.69 19.61
C ASP A 655 -37.53 -8.11 19.50
N PHE A 656 -36.74 -7.32 18.78
CA PHE A 656 -35.30 -7.56 18.66
C PHE A 656 -34.58 -7.41 20.01
N GLU A 657 -34.92 -6.40 20.81
CA GLU A 657 -34.40 -6.25 22.17
C GLU A 657 -34.75 -7.45 23.08
N GLU A 658 -35.93 -8.02 22.93
CA GLU A 658 -36.30 -9.23 23.68
C GLU A 658 -35.50 -10.45 23.22
N MET A 659 -35.19 -10.53 21.93
CA MET A 659 -34.42 -11.64 21.37
C MET A 659 -32.94 -11.57 21.75
N ILE A 660 -32.39 -10.40 22.03
CA ILE A 660 -30.97 -10.21 22.38
C ILE A 660 -30.73 -10.20 23.91
N LYS A 661 -31.78 -10.09 24.75
CA LYS A 661 -31.70 -10.33 26.20
C LYS A 661 -31.56 -11.82 26.50
#